data_db80f24388cd2d547bc419c3ecc11e23
#
_entry.id   db80f24388cd2d547bc419c3ecc11e23
#
_cell.length_a   1.000
_cell.length_b   1.000
_cell.length_c   1.000
_cell.angle_alpha   90.00
_cell.angle_beta   90.00
_cell.angle_gamma   90.00
#
_symmetry.space_group_name_H-M   'P 1'
#
loop_
_entity.id
_entity.type
_entity.pdbx_description
1 polymer ?
#
loop_
_entity_poly.entity_id
_entity_poly.type
_entity_poly.pdbx_seq_one_letter_code
_entity_poly.pdbx_strand_id
1 'polypeptide(L)'
;MIFVRKQNFLLQRALLVLACLLLFNASQLLAQAIQGNVEAFAAEPYGVARLFIPAGQLATTTTLRIVVSDPSDRVMFPAIDFLTSEPPEVHSAQTGARQRFGNGALIGRIRTAIQNAKEQIDPPELIRVQFLFRGNEPFVVRLSGDMEASIDVRPIKLPDSTTAPDKQKQNSPSLSQSPQFQTLIRSWWDGYVQQAKRQLDRSDYPAIVESYLTHMLAYRYDFEIPDLLKKGATKRKQTDPLPTIALVAGVEELRAELFLESLRKSPPLSLRLVPTPEPPRWVDATVPYTPENLVIEPIAKMVPPECYYLRFASFSNYLWFQSLSQTRGGDLAQMAVLRGFNYETNKRMERLLNTKTTAIAKLFGDSIIGDMAIIGQDLYLQEGPSLGVVFEAKNIALLKSSFNADRVAAVKKLSDVGCKLEAIEIAGENVSLLSTPDNQVRSFMVDRGAYVFLTTSKKLVERFLEVSSGQPSLGDSNAFRFARLMMPVENKYDVFVYLSSEFFRNLVSPKYQIELRRRLKAIAAIEVAELATLTYAAETGIKDTFPSIERLTADGYLSPSFQSRVDGSQTLAFSGSWHDSLRGRRGSFLPIADIQFSDCSAEEAQSYRDQSAFYATQWQQTDPLMVGIRRFSRDPNEKVERLAIEAYVAPLGREKYGWLSSMLAPPVRTQIQLPPDDVINCQAHLAGQSTSRSFSPDHVMFAGLKDMVPPVPGETKGLLATLRTLQSLPAYLGGWPRPGYLDRLPLGLGGGPPDAMGFSKLFIGVWRWQMNGFSVLSFDRSILENCAIHLRPIPAEDFAQGRIRIGDLGKSRLSAWFNTFWFRRAAQTTRGNLMLLDSLQQQLKVPPEEALSFAERILDAKLQCSLGGKYILGKADSNSQKAMWESSAWPKQIVISGSKLPSLGFDDTKSMPPENYQAPWLQWFRGAQLHLTQLPERLIVVGTIDIEPIPVSPNEMAAEKSTNGPLPKMDLDLFNLPFQFFQGDKPKGDKGNEKKPAETRKSF
;
A
#
# COMPACT_ATOMS: atom_id res chain seq x y z
N MET A 1 -53.60 50.68 -21.72
CA MET A 1 -52.79 49.44 -21.39
C MET A 1 -51.33 49.54 -21.76
N ILE A 2 -50.87 50.43 -22.56
CA ILE A 2 -49.48 50.58 -23.01
C ILE A 2 -48.62 51.43 -22.03
N PHE A 3 -49.20 52.32 -21.28
CA PHE A 3 -48.55 53.21 -20.32
C PHE A 3 -48.11 52.51 -19.02
N VAL A 4 -48.89 51.54 -18.55
CA VAL A 4 -48.56 50.79 -17.30
C VAL A 4 -47.40 49.79 -17.51
N ARG A 5 -47.21 49.25 -18.71
CA ARG A 5 -46.09 48.35 -19.04
C ARG A 5 -44.71 49.05 -19.08
N LYS A 6 -44.67 50.34 -19.47
CA LYS A 6 -43.42 51.12 -19.50
C LYS A 6 -42.92 51.51 -18.10
N GLN A 7 -43.82 51.77 -17.18
CA GLN A 7 -43.48 52.14 -15.80
C GLN A 7 -42.90 50.91 -15.03
N ASN A 8 -43.50 49.73 -15.22
CA ASN A 8 -42.97 48.51 -14.58
C ASN A 8 -41.60 48.09 -15.12
N PHE A 9 -41.29 48.35 -16.41
CA PHE A 9 -40.01 48.06 -17.02
C PHE A 9 -38.88 49.00 -16.55
N LEU A 10 -39.22 50.26 -16.30
CA LEU A 10 -38.29 51.23 -15.72
C LEU A 10 -38.06 50.97 -14.25
N LEU A 11 -39.06 50.54 -13.48
CA LEU A 11 -38.95 50.20 -12.08
C LEU A 11 -38.12 48.91 -11.89
N GLN A 12 -38.27 47.89 -12.75
CA GLN A 12 -37.45 46.71 -12.73
C GLN A 12 -35.98 46.98 -13.07
N ARG A 13 -35.71 47.88 -14.03
CA ARG A 13 -34.32 48.31 -14.34
C ARG A 13 -33.70 49.12 -13.22
N ALA A 14 -34.47 49.99 -12.58
CA ALA A 14 -34.00 50.78 -11.45
C ALA A 14 -33.72 49.86 -10.23
N LEU A 15 -34.57 48.87 -9.98
CA LEU A 15 -34.34 47.85 -8.92
C LEU A 15 -33.12 46.98 -9.24
N LEU A 16 -32.89 46.61 -10.51
CA LEU A 16 -31.73 45.82 -10.91
C LEU A 16 -30.43 46.65 -10.78
N VAL A 17 -30.45 47.93 -11.16
CA VAL A 17 -29.31 48.84 -10.97
C VAL A 17 -29.06 49.12 -9.49
N LEU A 18 -30.12 49.27 -8.67
CA LEU A 18 -30.00 49.43 -7.21
C LEU A 18 -29.46 48.14 -6.56
N ALA A 19 -29.91 46.96 -7.03
CA ALA A 19 -29.37 45.66 -6.56
C ALA A 19 -27.92 45.48 -6.96
N CYS A 20 -27.51 45.85 -8.17
CA CYS A 20 -26.11 45.85 -8.62
C CYS A 20 -25.26 46.85 -7.82
N LEU A 21 -25.75 48.03 -7.52
CA LEU A 21 -25.06 49.01 -6.68
C LEU A 21 -24.96 48.59 -5.21
N LEU A 22 -25.95 47.90 -4.68
CA LEU A 22 -25.91 47.34 -3.33
C LEU A 22 -24.96 46.16 -3.25
N LEU A 23 -24.87 45.30 -4.29
CA LEU A 23 -23.90 44.23 -4.40
C LEU A 23 -22.47 44.77 -4.57
N PHE A 24 -22.30 45.86 -5.32
CA PHE A 24 -21.00 46.50 -5.49
C PHE A 24 -20.53 47.19 -4.20
N ASN A 25 -21.43 47.86 -3.49
CA ASN A 25 -21.12 48.42 -2.17
C ASN A 25 -20.92 47.34 -1.08
N ALA A 26 -21.64 46.22 -1.17
CA ALA A 26 -21.44 45.08 -0.26
C ALA A 26 -20.07 44.44 -0.48
N SER A 27 -19.61 44.31 -1.74
CA SER A 27 -18.27 43.80 -2.04
C SER A 27 -17.15 44.74 -1.58
N GLN A 28 -17.35 46.09 -1.68
CA GLN A 28 -16.39 47.05 -1.13
C GLN A 28 -16.39 47.09 0.41
N LEU A 29 -17.55 46.98 1.05
CA LEU A 29 -17.65 46.88 2.52
C LEU A 29 -17.06 45.57 3.05
N LEU A 30 -17.21 44.46 2.30
CA LEU A 30 -16.56 43.19 2.60
C LEU A 30 -15.06 43.26 2.41
N ALA A 31 -14.56 43.92 1.36
CA ALA A 31 -13.14 44.16 1.14
C ALA A 31 -12.51 45.03 2.26
N GLN A 32 -13.22 46.03 2.78
CA GLN A 32 -12.78 46.83 3.92
C GLN A 32 -12.83 46.02 5.25
N ALA A 33 -13.79 45.10 5.44
CA ALA A 33 -13.84 44.22 6.61
C ALA A 33 -12.70 43.21 6.63
N ILE A 34 -12.20 42.79 5.46
CA ILE A 34 -11.05 41.87 5.34
C ILE A 34 -9.75 42.56 5.76
N GLN A 35 -9.56 43.85 5.53
CA GLN A 35 -8.37 44.61 5.97
C GLN A 35 -8.16 44.63 7.50
N GLY A 36 -9.21 44.48 8.30
CA GLY A 36 -9.15 44.43 9.76
C GLY A 36 -8.67 43.11 10.36
N ASN A 37 -8.55 42.06 9.55
CA ASN A 37 -8.22 40.69 9.99
C ASN A 37 -6.84 40.20 9.53
N VAL A 38 -5.93 41.10 9.19
CA VAL A 38 -4.56 40.79 8.77
C VAL A 38 -3.58 41.26 9.82
N GLU A 39 -2.83 40.30 10.38
CA GLU A 39 -1.71 40.58 11.30
C GLU A 39 -0.42 40.10 10.68
N ALA A 40 0.57 40.95 10.50
CA ALA A 40 1.86 40.58 9.93
C ALA A 40 3.00 41.36 10.59
N PHE A 41 4.03 40.66 11.03
CA PHE A 41 5.26 41.22 11.58
C PHE A 41 6.45 40.81 10.74
N ALA A 42 7.22 41.79 10.26
CA ALA A 42 8.46 41.55 9.54
C ALA A 42 9.61 41.31 10.52
N ALA A 43 10.40 40.29 10.26
CA ALA A 43 11.62 39.96 10.99
C ALA A 43 12.56 39.15 10.07
N GLU A 44 13.83 39.02 10.48
CA GLU A 44 14.80 38.14 9.82
C GLU A 44 15.01 36.87 10.63
N PRO A 45 15.17 35.70 10.00
CA PRO A 45 15.10 35.44 8.55
C PRO A 45 13.68 35.41 7.98
N TYR A 46 12.65 35.32 8.83
CA TYR A 46 11.25 35.28 8.46
C TYR A 46 10.38 36.20 9.33
N GLY A 47 9.50 36.93 8.65
CA GLY A 47 8.30 37.48 9.25
C GLY A 47 7.21 36.42 9.39
N VAL A 48 6.17 36.71 10.16
CA VAL A 48 5.01 35.85 10.36
C VAL A 48 3.72 36.61 10.09
N ALA A 49 2.78 35.99 9.41
CA ALA A 49 1.48 36.57 9.12
C ALA A 49 0.33 35.63 9.49
N ARG A 50 -0.83 36.23 9.85
CA ARG A 50 -2.08 35.55 10.13
C ARG A 50 -3.23 36.29 9.45
N LEU A 51 -4.06 35.55 8.72
CA LEU A 51 -5.22 36.04 8.01
C LEU A 51 -6.46 35.28 8.47
N PHE A 52 -7.60 35.97 8.60
CA PHE A 52 -8.89 35.36 8.85
C PHE A 52 -9.83 35.67 7.69
N ILE A 53 -10.46 34.65 7.12
CA ILE A 53 -11.31 34.77 5.95
C ILE A 53 -12.62 34.03 6.23
N PRO A 54 -13.78 34.62 5.97
CA PRO A 54 -15.04 33.89 6.00
C PRO A 54 -15.02 32.69 5.08
N ALA A 55 -15.39 31.54 5.57
CA ALA A 55 -15.33 30.29 4.80
C ALA A 55 -16.15 30.37 3.50
N GLY A 56 -17.33 31.02 3.54
CA GLY A 56 -18.19 31.21 2.38
C GLY A 56 -17.58 32.07 1.24
N GLN A 57 -16.45 32.73 1.47
CA GLN A 57 -15.72 33.48 0.42
C GLN A 57 -14.70 32.64 -0.35
N LEU A 58 -14.29 31.50 0.19
CA LEU A 58 -13.32 30.63 -0.47
C LEU A 58 -13.90 29.24 -0.75
N ALA A 59 -15.04 28.93 -0.13
CA ALA A 59 -15.58 27.60 -0.07
C ALA A 59 -17.08 27.54 -0.01
N THR A 60 -17.63 26.60 -0.74
CA THR A 60 -19.04 26.19 -0.65
C THR A 60 -19.23 24.92 0.20
N THR A 61 -18.18 24.22 0.59
CA THR A 61 -18.22 22.95 1.35
C THR A 61 -17.13 22.85 2.39
N THR A 62 -17.33 21.98 3.40
CA THR A 62 -16.48 21.80 4.59
C THR A 62 -15.09 21.21 4.33
N THR A 63 -14.73 20.95 3.09
CA THR A 63 -13.49 20.21 2.78
C THR A 63 -12.76 20.85 1.61
N LEU A 64 -12.01 21.87 1.94
CA LEU A 64 -11.34 22.68 0.95
C LEU A 64 -9.89 22.39 0.77
N ARG A 65 -9.50 22.42 -0.49
CA ARG A 65 -8.15 22.57 -0.92
C ARG A 65 -7.89 24.06 -1.18
N ILE A 66 -7.20 24.72 -0.28
CA ILE A 66 -6.81 26.11 -0.42
C ILE A 66 -5.35 26.16 -0.81
N VAL A 67 -5.06 26.86 -1.91
CA VAL A 67 -3.71 27.16 -2.37
C VAL A 67 -3.37 28.56 -1.91
N VAL A 68 -2.24 28.71 -1.22
CA VAL A 68 -1.67 30.00 -0.80
C VAL A 68 -0.52 30.32 -1.76
N SER A 69 -0.58 31.45 -2.41
CA SER A 69 0.47 31.91 -3.33
C SER A 69 0.68 33.40 -3.24
N ASP A 70 1.83 33.87 -3.67
CA ASP A 70 2.11 35.28 -3.86
C ASP A 70 2.98 35.48 -5.11
N PRO A 71 2.76 36.56 -5.87
CA PRO A 71 3.52 36.86 -7.09
C PRO A 71 5.02 37.12 -6.87
N SER A 72 5.38 37.50 -5.62
CA SER A 72 6.75 37.83 -5.24
C SER A 72 7.50 36.64 -4.65
N ASP A 73 6.87 35.50 -4.56
CA ASP A 73 7.41 34.21 -4.03
C ASP A 73 7.99 34.34 -2.61
N ARG A 74 7.37 35.16 -1.76
CA ARG A 74 7.82 35.47 -0.38
C ARG A 74 7.19 34.58 0.67
N VAL A 75 5.99 34.02 0.42
CA VAL A 75 5.26 33.14 1.34
C VAL A 75 5.97 31.80 1.48
N MET A 76 6.17 31.36 2.72
CA MET A 76 6.80 30.11 3.10
C MET A 76 5.93 29.39 4.15
N PHE A 77 5.92 28.06 4.11
CA PHE A 77 5.31 27.17 5.11
C PHE A 77 3.88 27.55 5.52
N PRO A 78 2.93 27.63 4.57
CA PRO A 78 1.54 27.98 4.90
C PRO A 78 0.86 26.91 5.75
N ALA A 79 0.13 27.36 6.77
CA ALA A 79 -0.73 26.56 7.62
C ALA A 79 -2.17 27.04 7.49
N ILE A 80 -3.12 26.12 7.30
CA ILE A 80 -4.53 26.41 7.06
C ILE A 80 -5.36 25.65 8.09
N ASP A 81 -6.18 26.40 8.84
CA ASP A 81 -7.13 25.87 9.82
C ASP A 81 -8.54 26.33 9.52
N PHE A 82 -9.51 25.45 9.76
CA PHE A 82 -10.92 25.73 9.66
C PHE A 82 -11.49 25.89 11.08
N LEU A 83 -12.10 27.03 11.34
CA LEU A 83 -12.62 27.39 12.66
C LEU A 83 -14.15 27.40 12.62
N THR A 84 -14.77 26.80 13.63
CA THR A 84 -16.19 27.02 13.96
C THR A 84 -16.30 28.26 14.84
N SER A 85 -17.50 28.88 14.92
CA SER A 85 -17.74 30.19 15.58
C SER A 85 -17.45 30.27 17.08
N GLU A 86 -17.25 29.16 17.77
CA GLU A 86 -16.84 29.17 19.17
C GLU A 86 -15.31 29.14 19.27
N PRO A 87 -14.66 30.18 19.82
CA PRO A 87 -13.26 30.08 20.21
C PRO A 87 -13.13 28.97 21.26
N PRO A 88 -12.09 28.11 21.18
CA PRO A 88 -11.90 27.09 22.17
C PRO A 88 -11.74 27.75 23.53
N GLU A 89 -12.69 27.50 24.45
CA GLU A 89 -12.51 27.83 25.85
C GLU A 89 -11.20 27.19 26.32
N VAL A 90 -10.37 27.99 26.91
CA VAL A 90 -9.11 27.57 27.55
C VAL A 90 -9.48 26.59 28.66
N HIS A 91 -9.50 25.31 28.37
CA HIS A 91 -9.64 24.29 29.39
C HIS A 91 -8.38 24.30 30.26
N SER A 92 -8.50 24.99 31.40
CA SER A 92 -7.58 24.87 32.52
C SER A 92 -7.42 23.40 32.90
N ALA A 93 -6.18 22.95 32.95
CA ALA A 93 -5.79 21.62 33.39
C ALA A 93 -6.43 21.29 34.74
N GLN A 94 -7.44 20.45 34.75
CA GLN A 94 -7.90 19.81 35.99
C GLN A 94 -7.30 18.41 36.09
N THR A 95 -6.48 18.34 37.08
CA THR A 95 -5.85 17.21 37.78
C THR A 95 -6.67 15.94 37.82
N GLY A 96 -5.95 14.83 37.66
CA GLY A 96 -6.45 13.47 37.69
C GLY A 96 -7.25 13.10 38.91
N ALA A 97 -8.39 12.48 38.68
CA ALA A 97 -9.10 11.63 39.62
C ALA A 97 -9.35 10.27 39.00
N ARG A 98 -8.80 9.26 39.68
CA ARG A 98 -9.09 7.83 39.41
C ARG A 98 -10.59 7.60 39.56
N GLN A 99 -11.30 7.30 38.47
CA GLN A 99 -12.67 6.82 38.56
C GLN A 99 -12.71 5.28 38.45
N ARG A 100 -13.38 4.72 39.49
CA ARG A 100 -13.71 3.30 39.61
C ARG A 100 -14.69 2.87 38.50
N PHE A 101 -14.50 1.66 38.03
CA PHE A 101 -15.36 1.02 37.05
C PHE A 101 -16.80 0.85 37.57
N GLY A 102 -17.78 1.45 36.90
CA GLY A 102 -19.22 1.26 37.10
C GLY A 102 -19.93 1.39 35.74
N ASN A 103 -21.09 0.74 35.63
CA ASN A 103 -21.90 0.62 34.39
C ASN A 103 -22.34 1.95 33.71
N GLY A 104 -21.96 3.12 34.22
CA GLY A 104 -22.17 4.41 33.60
C GLY A 104 -21.17 4.78 32.48
N ALA A 105 -20.05 4.05 32.35
CA ALA A 105 -18.97 4.41 31.42
C ALA A 105 -19.34 4.19 29.94
N LEU A 106 -20.25 3.29 29.63
CA LEU A 106 -20.71 3.03 28.26
C LEU A 106 -21.62 4.16 27.78
N ILE A 107 -22.55 4.60 28.63
CA ILE A 107 -23.46 5.72 28.31
C ILE A 107 -22.69 7.05 28.20
N GLY A 108 -21.67 7.24 29.03
CA GLY A 108 -20.75 8.39 28.94
C GLY A 108 -19.99 8.42 27.61
N ARG A 109 -19.44 7.28 27.18
CA ARG A 109 -18.74 7.17 25.88
C ARG A 109 -19.68 7.38 24.69
N ILE A 110 -20.91 6.90 24.77
CA ILE A 110 -21.93 7.12 23.73
C ILE A 110 -22.31 8.59 23.67
N ARG A 111 -22.44 9.26 24.82
CA ARG A 111 -22.76 10.69 24.89
C ARG A 111 -21.62 11.56 24.35
N THR A 112 -20.39 11.25 24.69
CA THR A 112 -19.19 11.92 24.14
C THR A 112 -19.04 11.68 22.65
N ALA A 113 -19.31 10.46 22.17
CA ALA A 113 -19.29 10.14 20.74
C ALA A 113 -20.39 10.86 19.94
N ILE A 114 -21.58 11.05 20.55
CA ILE A 114 -22.68 11.83 19.94
C ILE A 114 -22.34 13.32 19.95
N GLN A 115 -21.71 13.83 21.01
CA GLN A 115 -21.25 15.21 21.09
C GLN A 115 -20.15 15.50 20.06
N ASN A 116 -19.11 14.65 19.96
CA ASN A 116 -18.07 14.77 18.95
C ASN A 116 -18.59 14.61 17.51
N ALA A 117 -19.68 13.83 17.32
CA ALA A 117 -20.32 13.71 16.00
C ALA A 117 -21.18 14.95 15.67
N LYS A 118 -21.69 15.68 16.65
CA LYS A 118 -22.38 16.94 16.43
C LYS A 118 -21.41 18.08 16.09
N GLU A 119 -20.25 18.13 16.75
CA GLU A 119 -19.20 19.13 16.47
C GLU A 119 -18.58 19.01 15.07
N GLN A 120 -18.76 17.86 14.38
CA GLN A 120 -18.26 17.65 13.01
C GLN A 120 -19.27 18.02 11.90
N ILE A 121 -20.46 18.51 12.23
CA ILE A 121 -21.54 18.72 11.26
C ILE A 121 -21.70 20.20 10.87
N ASP A 122 -21.25 21.13 11.68
CA ASP A 122 -21.36 22.54 11.36
C ASP A 122 -20.26 22.98 10.38
N PRO A 123 -20.63 23.62 9.25
CA PRO A 123 -19.62 24.11 8.29
C PRO A 123 -18.73 25.15 9.00
N PRO A 124 -17.43 25.19 8.68
CA PRO A 124 -16.54 26.20 9.26
C PRO A 124 -17.02 27.59 8.86
N GLU A 125 -17.04 28.52 9.80
CA GLU A 125 -17.42 29.91 9.55
C GLU A 125 -16.23 30.74 9.12
N LEU A 126 -15.04 30.42 9.62
CA LEU A 126 -13.81 31.15 9.36
C LEU A 126 -12.68 30.20 8.94
N ILE A 127 -11.86 30.68 8.02
CA ILE A 127 -10.60 30.03 7.64
C ILE A 127 -9.47 30.88 8.16
N ARG A 128 -8.60 30.27 8.97
CA ARG A 128 -7.37 30.89 9.45
C ARG A 128 -6.22 30.43 8.57
N VAL A 129 -5.56 31.38 7.90
CA VAL A 129 -4.35 31.14 7.12
C VAL A 129 -3.17 31.79 7.80
N GLN A 130 -2.14 31.03 8.10
CA GLN A 130 -0.91 31.51 8.73
C GLN A 130 0.28 31.08 7.90
N PHE A 131 1.31 31.90 7.79
CA PHE A 131 2.51 31.57 7.02
C PHE A 131 3.71 32.40 7.49
N LEU A 132 4.89 31.92 7.16
CA LEU A 132 6.10 32.71 7.24
C LEU A 132 6.32 33.44 5.91
N PHE A 133 7.03 34.57 5.96
CA PHE A 133 7.34 35.34 4.73
C PHE A 133 8.70 36.05 4.86
N ARG A 134 9.27 36.42 3.72
CA ARG A 134 10.55 37.14 3.66
C ARG A 134 10.36 38.60 3.32
N GLY A 135 11.28 39.43 3.86
CA GLY A 135 11.34 40.89 3.60
C GLY A 135 10.30 41.66 4.38
N ASN A 136 10.35 42.98 4.24
CA ASN A 136 9.55 43.93 5.02
C ASN A 136 8.59 44.78 4.17
N GLU A 137 8.69 44.68 2.82
CA GLU A 137 7.80 45.43 1.94
C GLU A 137 6.40 44.84 1.87
N PRO A 138 5.35 45.64 1.61
CA PRO A 138 4.01 45.15 1.36
C PRO A 138 3.97 44.18 0.18
N PHE A 139 3.07 43.19 0.24
CA PHE A 139 2.86 42.21 -0.84
C PHE A 139 1.43 41.68 -0.83
N VAL A 140 1.01 41.08 -1.95
CA VAL A 140 -0.31 40.51 -2.13
C VAL A 140 -0.25 38.99 -2.00
N VAL A 141 -1.08 38.43 -1.12
CA VAL A 141 -1.29 37.00 -1.00
C VAL A 141 -2.58 36.62 -1.74
N ARG A 142 -2.49 35.63 -2.60
CA ARG A 142 -3.64 35.03 -3.30
C ARG A 142 -4.00 33.71 -2.68
N LEU A 143 -5.26 33.55 -2.41
CA LEU A 143 -5.85 32.33 -1.88
C LEU A 143 -6.82 31.80 -2.93
N SER A 144 -6.51 30.63 -3.45
CA SER A 144 -7.35 29.98 -4.46
C SER A 144 -7.97 28.72 -3.86
N GLY A 145 -9.29 28.65 -3.88
CA GLY A 145 -10.12 27.52 -3.51
C GLY A 145 -11.21 27.31 -4.56
N ASP A 146 -12.46 27.16 -4.13
CA ASP A 146 -13.62 27.20 -5.04
C ASP A 146 -13.83 28.62 -5.63
N MET A 147 -13.36 29.62 -4.89
CA MET A 147 -13.30 31.03 -5.29
C MET A 147 -11.90 31.56 -4.97
N GLU A 148 -11.57 32.72 -5.52
CA GLU A 148 -10.30 33.39 -5.31
C GLU A 148 -10.45 34.62 -4.42
N ALA A 149 -9.47 34.81 -3.52
CA ALA A 149 -9.33 36.02 -2.72
C ALA A 149 -7.90 36.56 -2.80
N SER A 150 -7.76 37.86 -2.97
CA SER A 150 -6.47 38.56 -2.94
C SER A 150 -6.44 39.48 -1.73
N ILE A 151 -5.39 39.37 -0.93
CA ILE A 151 -5.26 40.07 0.36
C ILE A 151 -3.93 40.81 0.39
N ASP A 152 -3.98 42.12 0.66
CA ASP A 152 -2.80 42.95 0.87
C ASP A 152 -2.23 42.69 2.27
N VAL A 153 -0.99 42.25 2.32
CA VAL A 153 -0.23 42.08 3.57
C VAL A 153 0.75 43.23 3.72
N ARG A 154 0.60 43.98 4.80
CA ARG A 154 1.48 45.11 5.14
C ARG A 154 2.22 44.79 6.43
N PRO A 155 3.45 44.27 6.36
CA PRO A 155 4.20 43.87 7.54
C PRO A 155 4.56 45.06 8.41
N ILE A 156 4.42 44.95 9.73
CA ILE A 156 4.91 45.90 10.71
C ILE A 156 6.39 45.54 10.97
N LYS A 157 7.28 46.48 10.72
CA LYS A 157 8.71 46.33 11.03
C LYS A 157 8.88 46.38 12.54
N LEU A 158 9.44 45.33 13.09
CA LEU A 158 9.78 45.30 14.53
C LEU A 158 11.12 46.01 14.76
N PRO A 159 11.29 46.72 15.89
CA PRO A 159 12.57 47.30 16.23
C PRO A 159 13.61 46.20 16.45
N ASP A 160 14.81 46.37 15.90
CA ASP A 160 15.92 45.46 16.08
C ASP A 160 16.24 45.36 17.59
N SER A 161 16.10 44.16 18.14
CA SER A 161 16.51 43.90 19.53
C SER A 161 18.05 43.88 19.58
N THR A 162 18.61 45.01 20.03
CA THR A 162 20.04 45.17 20.29
C THR A 162 20.45 44.44 21.58
N THR A 163 20.27 43.19 21.70
CA THR A 163 20.91 42.33 22.71
C THR A 163 22.01 41.55 22.07
N ALA A 164 23.23 41.75 22.57
CA ALA A 164 24.46 41.17 22.08
C ALA A 164 24.32 39.64 21.89
N PRO A 165 24.74 39.08 20.76
CA PRO A 165 24.66 37.64 20.52
C PRO A 165 25.57 36.90 21.49
N ASP A 166 25.03 35.95 22.19
CA ASP A 166 25.78 34.99 22.97
C ASP A 166 26.69 34.21 22.00
N LYS A 167 28.00 34.35 22.13
CA LYS A 167 29.01 33.89 21.18
C LYS A 167 29.07 32.37 20.97
N GLN A 168 28.22 31.61 21.63
CA GLN A 168 28.20 30.14 21.57
C GLN A 168 27.14 29.52 20.61
N LYS A 169 26.25 30.32 20.00
CA LYS A 169 25.26 29.82 19.04
C LYS A 169 25.44 30.45 17.65
N GLN A 170 26.63 30.39 17.08
CA GLN A 170 27.00 31.15 15.88
C GLN A 170 26.45 30.68 14.54
N ASN A 171 25.70 29.54 14.43
CA ASN A 171 25.33 28.97 13.13
C ASN A 171 23.82 28.70 12.93
N SER A 172 22.93 29.15 13.79
CA SER A 172 21.48 28.99 13.56
C SER A 172 20.81 30.36 13.45
N PRO A 173 19.97 30.57 12.42
CA PRO A 173 19.20 31.81 12.32
C PRO A 173 18.21 31.90 13.52
N SER A 174 18.29 32.93 14.33
CA SER A 174 17.39 33.14 15.48
C SER A 174 16.18 33.96 15.06
N LEU A 175 15.00 33.58 15.49
CA LEU A 175 13.74 34.32 15.29
C LEU A 175 13.67 35.51 16.22
N SER A 176 12.93 36.57 15.81
CA SER A 176 12.72 37.78 16.61
C SER A 176 12.16 37.46 18.01
N GLN A 177 12.71 38.12 19.06
CA GLN A 177 12.28 37.97 20.45
C GLN A 177 11.16 38.92 20.85
N SER A 178 10.62 39.75 19.96
CA SER A 178 9.47 40.61 20.24
C SER A 178 8.27 39.78 20.74
N PRO A 179 7.60 40.19 21.86
CA PRO A 179 6.46 39.43 22.41
C PRO A 179 5.32 39.23 21.42
N GLN A 180 5.05 40.23 20.58
CA GLN A 180 4.01 40.16 19.56
C GLN A 180 4.38 39.14 18.48
N PHE A 181 5.62 39.14 18.02
CA PHE A 181 6.12 38.14 17.08
C PHE A 181 6.07 36.75 17.69
N GLN A 182 6.52 36.58 18.94
CA GLN A 182 6.53 35.29 19.63
C GLN A 182 5.12 34.71 19.82
N THR A 183 4.12 35.54 20.06
CA THR A 183 2.73 35.09 20.15
C THR A 183 2.23 34.58 18.80
N LEU A 184 2.50 35.30 17.72
CA LEU A 184 2.01 34.93 16.40
C LEU A 184 2.75 33.74 15.80
N ILE A 185 4.06 33.64 16.02
CA ILE A 185 4.87 32.49 15.55
C ILE A 185 4.49 31.19 16.25
N ARG A 186 4.18 31.25 17.57
CA ARG A 186 3.65 30.08 18.29
C ARG A 186 2.30 29.65 17.73
N SER A 187 1.39 30.59 17.49
CA SER A 187 0.09 30.31 16.89
C SER A 187 0.24 29.66 15.48
N TRP A 188 1.18 30.17 14.68
CA TRP A 188 1.51 29.57 13.38
C TRP A 188 2.04 28.14 13.56
N TRP A 189 2.98 27.93 14.49
CA TRP A 189 3.57 26.62 14.73
C TRP A 189 2.51 25.59 15.18
N ASP A 190 1.64 25.97 16.10
CA ASP A 190 0.54 25.10 16.54
C ASP A 190 -0.37 24.71 15.36
N GLY A 191 -0.75 25.67 14.52
CA GLY A 191 -1.55 25.43 13.32
C GLY A 191 -0.84 24.51 12.31
N TYR A 192 0.45 24.76 12.08
CA TYR A 192 1.28 23.99 11.18
C TYR A 192 1.40 22.51 11.63
N VAL A 193 1.68 22.29 12.90
CA VAL A 193 1.73 20.97 13.52
C VAL A 193 0.39 20.25 13.47
N GLN A 194 -0.71 20.95 13.72
CA GLN A 194 -2.06 20.35 13.62
C GLN A 194 -2.40 19.96 12.17
N GLN A 195 -1.99 20.75 11.20
CA GLN A 195 -2.14 20.41 9.80
C GLN A 195 -1.31 19.15 9.44
N ALA A 196 -0.05 19.10 9.83
CA ALA A 196 0.81 17.94 9.64
C ALA A 196 0.23 16.67 10.28
N LYS A 197 -0.30 16.78 11.51
CA LYS A 197 -0.94 15.68 12.22
C LYS A 197 -2.17 15.15 11.48
N ARG A 198 -3.06 16.03 11.01
CA ARG A 198 -4.25 15.63 10.23
C ARG A 198 -3.89 14.85 8.97
N GLN A 199 -2.75 15.14 8.37
CA GLN A 199 -2.25 14.43 7.19
C GLN A 199 -1.63 13.09 7.55
N LEU A 200 -0.88 13.03 8.67
CA LEU A 200 -0.28 11.78 9.17
C LEU A 200 -1.31 10.75 9.65
N ASP A 201 -2.46 11.19 10.16
CA ASP A 201 -3.54 10.30 10.60
C ASP A 201 -4.24 9.57 9.43
N ARG A 202 -3.93 9.92 8.19
CA ARG A 202 -4.46 9.29 6.98
C ARG A 202 -3.50 8.21 6.48
N SER A 203 -3.86 6.95 6.68
CA SER A 203 -3.01 5.79 6.38
C SER A 203 -2.54 5.67 4.92
N ASP A 204 -3.25 6.32 3.99
CA ASP A 204 -2.97 6.24 2.55
C ASP A 204 -2.13 7.39 2.02
N TYR A 205 -1.86 8.38 2.84
CA TYR A 205 -1.11 9.57 2.45
C TYR A 205 0.38 9.40 2.76
N PRO A 206 1.26 9.55 1.76
CA PRO A 206 2.69 9.56 2.00
C PRO A 206 3.12 10.94 2.56
N ALA A 207 2.83 11.20 3.83
CA ALA A 207 3.05 12.50 4.49
C ALA A 207 4.55 12.78 4.81
N ILE A 208 5.43 12.46 3.86
CA ILE A 208 6.88 12.61 4.01
C ILE A 208 7.32 14.07 4.03
N VAL A 209 6.66 14.94 3.24
CA VAL A 209 6.98 16.37 3.16
C VAL A 209 6.67 17.05 4.49
N GLU A 210 5.47 16.87 5.02
CA GLU A 210 5.02 17.46 6.28
C GLU A 210 5.83 16.94 7.47
N SER A 211 6.13 15.64 7.48
CA SER A 211 6.98 15.03 8.51
C SER A 211 8.37 15.63 8.52
N TYR A 212 9.00 15.73 7.34
CA TYR A 212 10.32 16.33 7.20
C TYR A 212 10.31 17.80 7.63
N LEU A 213 9.43 18.62 7.06
CA LEU A 213 9.38 20.06 7.34
C LEU A 213 9.10 20.37 8.81
N THR A 214 8.18 19.63 9.45
CA THR A 214 7.89 19.81 10.87
C THR A 214 9.12 19.54 11.73
N HIS A 215 9.87 18.46 11.45
CA HIS A 215 11.07 18.15 12.22
C HIS A 215 12.23 19.13 11.93
N MET A 216 12.42 19.50 10.67
CA MET A 216 13.44 20.46 10.26
C MET A 216 13.21 21.84 10.88
N LEU A 217 11.99 22.37 10.82
CA LEU A 217 11.63 23.66 11.41
C LEU A 217 11.74 23.63 12.94
N ALA A 218 11.29 22.54 13.59
CA ALA A 218 11.44 22.37 15.01
C ALA A 218 12.90 22.35 15.46
N TYR A 219 13.75 21.63 14.73
CA TYR A 219 15.19 21.58 14.97
C TYR A 219 15.85 22.97 14.80
N ARG A 220 15.52 23.65 13.69
CA ARG A 220 16.17 24.89 13.27
C ARG A 220 15.83 26.07 14.19
N TYR A 221 14.58 26.12 14.68
CA TYR A 221 14.04 27.22 15.46
C TYR A 221 13.73 26.88 16.92
N ASP A 222 14.16 25.71 17.38
CA ASP A 222 13.99 25.23 18.76
C ASP A 222 12.50 25.14 19.20
N PHE A 223 11.63 24.71 18.25
CA PHE A 223 10.24 24.44 18.58
C PHE A 223 10.06 23.05 19.17
N GLU A 224 9.11 22.92 20.08
CA GLU A 224 8.75 21.62 20.65
C GLU A 224 7.90 20.80 19.65
N ILE A 225 8.31 19.53 19.41
CA ILE A 225 7.54 18.59 18.59
C ILE A 225 6.61 17.82 19.53
N PRO A 226 5.28 17.80 19.28
CA PRO A 226 4.35 17.01 20.08
C PRO A 226 4.66 15.50 20.04
N ASP A 227 4.37 14.82 21.15
CA ASP A 227 4.66 13.38 21.31
C ASP A 227 4.00 12.49 20.26
N LEU A 228 2.88 12.93 19.68
CA LEU A 228 2.18 12.20 18.61
C LEU A 228 2.98 12.13 17.31
N LEU A 229 3.77 13.16 17.01
CA LEU A 229 4.70 13.17 15.88
C LEU A 229 6.03 12.46 16.23
N LYS A 230 6.31 12.30 17.52
CA LYS A 230 7.48 11.58 18.02
C LYS A 230 7.27 10.06 18.03
N LYS A 231 6.03 9.61 18.13
CA LYS A 231 5.69 8.18 18.12
C LYS A 231 5.41 7.75 16.69
N GLY A 232 6.41 7.17 16.04
CA GLY A 232 6.18 6.27 14.91
C GLY A 232 5.21 5.17 15.33
N ALA A 233 4.56 4.56 14.36
CA ALA A 233 3.48 3.57 14.49
C ALA A 233 3.44 2.82 15.83
N THR A 234 2.26 2.76 16.40
CA THR A 234 1.93 2.06 17.65
C THR A 234 2.78 0.82 17.86
N LYS A 235 3.43 0.72 19.03
CA LYS A 235 4.09 -0.51 19.47
C LYS A 235 3.26 -1.71 19.05
N ARG A 236 3.78 -2.51 18.13
CA ARG A 236 3.20 -3.78 17.73
C ARG A 236 2.79 -4.52 19.01
N LYS A 237 1.50 -4.74 19.20
CA LYS A 237 1.06 -5.65 20.25
C LYS A 237 1.67 -6.99 19.91
N GLN A 238 2.40 -7.56 20.84
CA GLN A 238 3.05 -8.88 20.76
C GLN A 238 2.10 -10.07 20.43
N THR A 239 0.85 -9.77 20.12
CA THR A 239 -0.25 -10.72 19.87
C THR A 239 -0.69 -10.79 18.42
N ASP A 240 0.15 -10.37 17.46
CA ASP A 240 -0.22 -10.51 16.03
C ASP A 240 -0.17 -11.99 15.63
N PRO A 241 -1.31 -12.60 15.22
CA PRO A 241 -1.42 -14.06 15.07
C PRO A 241 -0.67 -14.63 13.85
N LEU A 242 -0.05 -13.80 13.01
CA LEU A 242 0.63 -14.23 11.80
C LEU A 242 2.02 -13.58 11.60
N PRO A 243 3.01 -13.89 12.46
CA PRO A 243 4.37 -13.34 12.34
C PRO A 243 5.06 -13.64 11.00
N THR A 244 4.68 -14.73 10.33
CA THR A 244 5.22 -15.07 8.99
C THR A 244 4.78 -14.06 7.93
N ILE A 245 3.52 -13.62 7.98
CA ILE A 245 3.02 -12.54 7.09
C ILE A 245 3.74 -11.23 7.42
N ALA A 246 4.06 -10.99 8.68
CA ALA A 246 4.81 -9.81 9.10
C ALA A 246 6.25 -9.78 8.57
N LEU A 247 6.91 -10.93 8.39
CA LEU A 247 8.22 -11.00 7.73
C LEU A 247 8.16 -10.56 6.27
N VAL A 248 7.02 -10.79 5.62
CA VAL A 248 6.83 -10.47 4.20
C VAL A 248 6.22 -9.09 4.00
N ALA A 249 5.23 -8.70 4.82
CA ALA A 249 4.45 -7.47 4.63
C ALA A 249 4.84 -6.31 5.56
N GLY A 250 5.63 -6.55 6.63
CA GLY A 250 5.96 -5.55 7.66
C GLY A 250 7.05 -4.54 7.28
N VAL A 251 7.70 -4.71 6.15
CA VAL A 251 8.85 -3.88 5.74
C VAL A 251 8.46 -2.42 5.54
N GLU A 252 7.29 -2.15 5.00
CA GLU A 252 6.82 -0.78 4.74
C GLU A 252 6.46 -0.01 6.02
N GLU A 253 5.94 -0.69 7.03
CA GLU A 253 5.68 -0.09 8.33
C GLU A 253 7.00 0.27 9.02
N LEU A 254 7.98 -0.65 8.98
CA LEU A 254 9.33 -0.41 9.47
C LEU A 254 10.02 0.74 8.72
N ARG A 255 9.82 0.85 7.40
CA ARG A 255 10.35 1.95 6.60
C ARG A 255 9.81 3.30 7.07
N ALA A 256 8.50 3.41 7.29
CA ALA A 256 7.88 4.64 7.79
C ALA A 256 8.41 5.02 9.19
N GLU A 257 8.61 4.03 10.07
CA GLU A 257 9.20 4.24 11.39
C GLU A 257 10.65 4.77 11.28
N LEU A 258 11.47 4.15 10.44
CA LEU A 258 12.86 4.55 10.25
C LEU A 258 13.00 5.91 9.57
N PHE A 259 12.06 6.29 8.69
CA PHE A 259 12.00 7.64 8.14
C PHE A 259 11.82 8.67 9.26
N LEU A 260 10.85 8.47 10.16
CA LEU A 260 10.65 9.34 11.31
C LEU A 260 11.84 9.32 12.29
N GLU A 261 12.50 8.17 12.47
CA GLU A 261 13.72 8.06 13.28
C GLU A 261 14.85 8.91 12.69
N SER A 262 15.02 8.92 11.35
CA SER A 262 16.07 9.68 10.66
C SER A 262 15.91 11.20 10.78
N LEU A 263 14.69 11.68 11.06
CA LEU A 263 14.40 13.10 11.26
C LEU A 263 14.71 13.58 12.69
N ARG A 264 14.88 12.67 13.65
CA ARG A 264 15.10 13.03 15.05
C ARG A 264 16.54 13.45 15.30
N LYS A 265 16.71 14.34 16.25
CA LYS A 265 18.03 14.67 16.83
C LYS A 265 18.44 13.47 17.69
N SER A 266 19.28 12.61 17.17
CA SER A 266 19.84 11.51 17.94
C SER A 266 21.15 11.96 18.63
N PRO A 267 21.42 11.52 19.87
CA PRO A 267 22.75 11.67 20.41
C PRO A 267 23.77 10.98 19.49
N PRO A 268 25.03 11.44 19.46
CA PRO A 268 26.05 10.76 18.66
C PRO A 268 26.08 9.28 19.06
N LEU A 269 26.02 8.41 18.06
CA LEU A 269 26.05 6.96 18.26
C LEU A 269 27.29 6.61 19.07
N SER A 270 27.11 5.95 20.21
CA SER A 270 28.23 5.29 20.87
C SER A 270 28.62 4.12 19.98
N LEU A 271 29.66 4.29 19.17
CA LEU A 271 30.12 3.28 18.18
C LEU A 271 30.79 2.08 18.88
N ARG A 272 30.20 1.57 19.95
CA ARG A 272 30.63 0.29 20.53
C ARG A 272 30.17 -0.83 19.62
N LEU A 273 31.05 -1.26 18.75
CA LEU A 273 30.83 -2.44 17.92
C LEU A 273 30.90 -3.70 18.78
N VAL A 274 29.99 -4.60 18.53
CA VAL A 274 29.90 -5.92 19.16
C VAL A 274 29.79 -7.00 18.08
N PRO A 275 30.21 -8.22 18.34
CA PRO A 275 30.02 -9.32 17.41
C PRO A 275 28.54 -9.53 17.07
N THR A 276 28.31 -10.02 15.87
CA THR A 276 26.96 -10.39 15.41
C THR A 276 26.29 -11.32 16.42
N PRO A 277 25.05 -11.02 16.87
CA PRO A 277 24.30 -11.89 17.78
C PRO A 277 24.03 -13.26 17.11
N GLU A 278 23.92 -14.30 17.94
CA GLU A 278 23.56 -15.63 17.44
C GLU A 278 22.10 -15.66 16.96
N PRO A 279 21.80 -16.41 15.89
CA PRO A 279 20.42 -16.65 15.46
C PRO A 279 19.66 -17.47 16.52
N PRO A 280 18.32 -17.47 16.49
CA PRO A 280 17.52 -18.38 17.31
C PRO A 280 17.93 -19.82 17.07
N ARG A 281 17.89 -20.63 18.13
CA ARG A 281 18.08 -22.08 17.99
C ARG A 281 16.87 -22.67 17.30
N TRP A 282 17.10 -23.33 16.18
CA TRP A 282 16.04 -23.95 15.40
C TRP A 282 15.92 -25.43 15.73
N VAL A 283 14.69 -25.91 15.80
CA VAL A 283 14.36 -27.33 15.90
C VAL A 283 13.94 -27.79 14.51
N ASP A 284 14.55 -28.83 14.00
CA ASP A 284 14.15 -29.39 12.72
C ASP A 284 12.83 -30.14 12.84
N ALA A 285 11.96 -29.95 11.88
CA ALA A 285 10.71 -30.68 11.82
C ALA A 285 11.00 -32.17 11.57
N THR A 286 10.28 -33.05 12.30
CA THR A 286 10.31 -34.48 12.00
C THR A 286 9.61 -34.71 10.65
N VAL A 287 10.40 -34.97 9.61
CA VAL A 287 9.88 -35.26 8.27
C VAL A 287 9.51 -36.75 8.21
N PRO A 288 8.28 -37.10 7.78
CA PRO A 288 7.90 -38.49 7.53
C PRO A 288 8.79 -39.14 6.48
N TYR A 289 8.92 -40.48 6.58
CA TYR A 289 9.67 -41.23 5.58
C TYR A 289 9.20 -40.93 4.14
N THR A 290 10.14 -40.68 3.27
CA THR A 290 9.90 -40.51 1.83
C THR A 290 10.54 -41.65 1.04
N PRO A 291 9.83 -42.27 0.07
CA PRO A 291 10.37 -43.35 -0.76
C PRO A 291 11.62 -42.88 -1.54
N GLU A 292 12.59 -43.77 -1.70
CA GLU A 292 13.82 -43.45 -2.45
C GLU A 292 13.54 -43.20 -3.94
N ASN A 293 12.56 -43.89 -4.50
CA ASN A 293 12.15 -43.81 -5.92
C ASN A 293 11.22 -42.61 -6.23
N LEU A 294 11.09 -41.67 -5.29
CA LEU A 294 10.26 -40.49 -5.52
C LEU A 294 10.85 -39.63 -6.66
N VAL A 295 10.00 -39.28 -7.62
CA VAL A 295 10.38 -38.43 -8.76
C VAL A 295 10.56 -37.01 -8.28
N ILE A 296 11.78 -36.50 -8.47
CA ILE A 296 12.13 -35.07 -8.21
C ILE A 296 12.55 -34.47 -9.55
N GLU A 297 12.04 -33.29 -9.85
CA GLU A 297 12.43 -32.56 -11.05
C GLU A 297 13.94 -32.24 -11.02
N PRO A 298 14.65 -32.44 -12.16
CA PRO A 298 16.10 -32.24 -12.21
C PRO A 298 16.55 -30.83 -11.88
N ILE A 299 15.76 -29.81 -12.23
CA ILE A 299 16.07 -28.40 -11.95
C ILE A 299 16.18 -28.10 -10.44
N ALA A 300 15.45 -28.81 -9.56
CA ALA A 300 15.52 -28.62 -8.11
C ALA A 300 16.90 -29.06 -7.53
N LYS A 301 17.64 -29.92 -8.24
CA LYS A 301 19.01 -30.31 -7.88
C LYS A 301 20.05 -29.23 -8.17
N MET A 302 19.65 -28.16 -8.88
CA MET A 302 20.50 -27.00 -9.17
C MET A 302 20.20 -25.83 -8.22
N VAL A 303 19.29 -25.99 -7.28
CA VAL A 303 18.80 -24.92 -6.41
C VAL A 303 19.38 -25.07 -4.99
N PRO A 304 19.97 -24.01 -4.39
CA PRO A 304 20.37 -24.03 -3.00
C PRO A 304 19.15 -24.14 -2.06
N PRO A 305 19.25 -24.93 -0.96
CA PRO A 305 18.10 -25.21 -0.08
C PRO A 305 17.57 -23.97 0.66
N GLU A 306 18.41 -22.96 0.86
CA GLU A 306 18.05 -21.70 1.51
C GLU A 306 17.32 -20.71 0.60
N CYS A 307 17.02 -21.09 -0.66
CA CYS A 307 16.27 -20.26 -1.60
C CYS A 307 14.77 -20.57 -1.55
N TYR A 308 13.93 -19.56 -1.84
CA TYR A 308 12.60 -19.85 -2.33
C TYR A 308 12.69 -20.42 -3.74
N TYR A 309 11.73 -21.24 -4.10
CA TYR A 309 11.70 -21.94 -5.37
C TYR A 309 10.34 -21.77 -6.05
N LEU A 310 10.34 -21.17 -7.23
CA LEU A 310 9.15 -20.91 -8.04
C LEU A 310 9.36 -21.50 -9.43
N ARG A 311 8.76 -22.68 -9.69
CA ARG A 311 8.92 -23.44 -10.92
C ARG A 311 7.70 -23.30 -11.82
N PHE A 312 7.94 -23.26 -13.14
CA PHE A 312 6.90 -23.09 -14.16
C PHE A 312 6.71 -24.29 -15.07
N ALA A 313 7.57 -25.32 -15.02
CA ALA A 313 7.54 -26.52 -15.84
C ALA A 313 7.60 -26.29 -17.36
N SER A 314 7.34 -25.08 -17.86
CA SER A 314 7.46 -24.65 -19.26
C SER A 314 7.59 -23.14 -19.36
N PHE A 315 8.13 -22.65 -20.47
CA PHE A 315 8.21 -21.22 -20.73
C PHE A 315 6.83 -20.59 -20.97
N SER A 316 5.90 -21.33 -21.60
CA SER A 316 4.50 -20.87 -21.78
C SER A 316 3.79 -20.66 -20.46
N ASN A 317 3.98 -21.53 -19.47
CA ASN A 317 3.38 -21.36 -18.14
C ASN A 317 3.91 -20.10 -17.45
N TYR A 318 5.20 -19.81 -17.60
CA TYR A 318 5.79 -18.57 -17.13
C TYR A 318 5.15 -17.34 -17.81
N LEU A 319 5.00 -17.35 -19.14
CA LEU A 319 4.36 -16.24 -19.88
C LEU A 319 2.91 -16.02 -19.44
N TRP A 320 2.15 -17.12 -19.26
CA TRP A 320 0.80 -17.04 -18.73
C TRP A 320 0.77 -16.43 -17.33
N PHE A 321 1.61 -16.91 -16.43
CA PHE A 321 1.68 -16.39 -15.06
C PHE A 321 2.12 -14.92 -15.02
N GLN A 322 3.05 -14.54 -15.87
CA GLN A 322 3.43 -13.15 -16.07
C GLN A 322 2.22 -12.31 -16.54
N SER A 323 1.46 -12.80 -17.51
CA SER A 323 0.26 -12.12 -18.00
C SER A 323 -0.84 -12.02 -16.93
N LEU A 324 -1.08 -13.10 -16.16
CA LEU A 324 -1.98 -13.11 -15.00
C LEU A 324 -1.59 -12.01 -14.01
N SER A 325 -0.32 -11.97 -13.65
CA SER A 325 0.26 -11.02 -12.76
C SER A 325 0.07 -9.57 -13.24
N GLN A 326 0.33 -9.32 -14.52
CA GLN A 326 0.19 -7.98 -15.12
C GLN A 326 -1.25 -7.49 -15.22
N THR A 327 -2.18 -8.39 -15.56
CA THR A 327 -3.55 -8.03 -15.92
C THR A 327 -4.54 -8.13 -14.76
N ARG A 328 -4.29 -9.03 -13.80
CA ARG A 328 -5.26 -9.36 -12.72
C ARG A 328 -4.72 -9.16 -11.29
N GLY A 329 -3.42 -9.25 -11.13
CA GLY A 329 -2.83 -9.30 -9.79
C GLY A 329 -2.77 -7.98 -9.05
N GLY A 330 -2.58 -6.87 -9.76
CA GLY A 330 -2.46 -5.55 -9.17
C GLY A 330 -3.71 -5.11 -8.41
N ASP A 331 -4.89 -5.56 -8.86
CA ASP A 331 -6.15 -5.17 -8.24
C ASP A 331 -6.29 -5.68 -6.81
N LEU A 332 -5.93 -6.95 -6.55
CA LEU A 332 -6.00 -7.54 -5.22
C LEU A 332 -4.95 -6.95 -4.27
N ALA A 333 -3.74 -6.71 -4.79
CA ALA A 333 -2.69 -6.07 -4.03
C ALA A 333 -3.04 -4.64 -3.64
N GLN A 334 -3.58 -3.87 -4.57
CA GLN A 334 -4.03 -2.52 -4.28
C GLN A 334 -5.21 -2.47 -3.32
N MET A 335 -6.10 -3.46 -3.38
CA MET A 335 -7.19 -3.60 -2.42
C MET A 335 -6.67 -3.82 -1.00
N ALA A 336 -5.63 -4.62 -0.84
CA ALA A 336 -5.07 -4.97 0.45
C ALA A 336 -4.15 -3.87 1.02
N VAL A 337 -3.30 -3.26 0.19
CA VAL A 337 -2.25 -2.33 0.60
C VAL A 337 -2.62 -0.87 0.34
N LEU A 338 -3.41 -0.59 -0.68
CA LEU A 338 -4.03 0.71 -1.01
C LEU A 338 -3.06 1.89 -1.06
N ARG A 339 -1.88 1.67 -1.61
CA ARG A 339 -0.92 2.72 -1.88
C ARG A 339 -1.00 3.09 -3.36
N GLY A 340 -1.31 4.32 -3.67
CA GLY A 340 -1.45 4.78 -5.05
C GLY A 340 -0.11 4.94 -5.78
N PHE A 341 0.84 4.00 -5.62
CA PHE A 341 2.13 4.02 -6.31
C PHE A 341 2.62 2.62 -6.65
N ASN A 342 3.39 2.55 -7.70
CA ASN A 342 3.89 1.34 -8.32
C ASN A 342 5.42 1.38 -8.39
N TYR A 343 6.10 0.45 -7.76
CA TYR A 343 7.55 0.34 -7.76
C TYR A 343 8.13 -0.16 -9.08
N GLU A 344 7.27 -0.54 -10.04
CA GLU A 344 7.68 -1.15 -11.31
C GLU A 344 8.68 -2.32 -11.12
N THR A 345 8.49 -3.10 -10.06
CA THR A 345 9.41 -4.16 -9.60
C THR A 345 9.84 -5.06 -10.74
N ASN A 346 8.94 -5.39 -11.61
CA ASN A 346 9.18 -6.26 -12.74
C ASN A 346 10.12 -5.66 -13.79
N LYS A 347 9.90 -4.38 -14.15
CA LYS A 347 10.80 -3.66 -15.06
C LYS A 347 12.19 -3.47 -14.44
N ARG A 348 12.25 -3.34 -13.10
CA ARG A 348 13.53 -3.28 -12.39
C ARG A 348 14.28 -4.59 -12.49
N MET A 349 13.58 -5.73 -12.28
CA MET A 349 14.18 -7.05 -12.38
C MET A 349 14.66 -7.34 -13.81
N GLU A 350 13.85 -7.01 -14.82
CA GLU A 350 14.25 -7.09 -16.23
C GLU A 350 15.51 -6.25 -16.52
N ARG A 351 15.57 -5.04 -15.97
CA ARG A 351 16.74 -4.17 -16.12
C ARG A 351 17.94 -4.73 -15.39
N LEU A 352 17.78 -5.12 -14.12
CA LEU A 352 18.85 -5.68 -13.30
C LEU A 352 19.49 -6.90 -13.96
N LEU A 353 18.69 -7.85 -14.43
CA LEU A 353 19.17 -9.08 -15.06
C LEU A 353 19.48 -8.93 -16.55
N ASN A 354 19.11 -7.80 -17.16
CA ASN A 354 19.17 -7.58 -18.61
C ASN A 354 18.48 -8.68 -19.39
N THR A 355 17.30 -9.07 -18.93
CA THR A 355 16.49 -10.09 -19.61
C THR A 355 15.36 -9.41 -20.37
N LYS A 356 15.21 -9.71 -21.65
CA LYS A 356 14.12 -9.22 -22.49
C LYS A 356 13.45 -10.38 -23.20
N THR A 357 12.14 -10.49 -23.08
CA THR A 357 11.40 -11.44 -23.90
C THR A 357 11.20 -10.87 -25.29
N THR A 358 11.97 -11.32 -26.24
CA THR A 358 11.76 -11.00 -27.64
C THR A 358 10.50 -11.69 -28.18
N ALA A 359 9.95 -11.17 -29.28
CA ALA A 359 8.83 -11.83 -29.96
C ALA A 359 9.20 -13.28 -30.39
N ILE A 360 10.47 -13.51 -30.73
CA ILE A 360 11.02 -14.83 -31.06
C ILE A 360 11.00 -15.77 -29.85
N ALA A 361 11.40 -15.29 -28.66
CA ALA A 361 11.33 -16.07 -27.43
C ALA A 361 9.88 -16.44 -27.06
N LYS A 362 8.91 -15.59 -27.32
CA LYS A 362 7.49 -15.91 -27.12
C LYS A 362 6.97 -17.01 -28.04
N LEU A 363 7.48 -17.09 -29.26
CA LEU A 363 7.04 -18.09 -30.25
C LEU A 363 7.78 -19.42 -30.11
N PHE A 364 9.05 -19.41 -29.77
CA PHE A 364 9.92 -20.58 -29.79
C PHE A 364 10.51 -20.92 -28.40
N GLY A 365 10.13 -20.22 -27.35
CA GLY A 365 10.70 -20.43 -26.01
C GLY A 365 10.62 -21.89 -25.56
N ASP A 366 9.47 -22.51 -25.68
CA ASP A 366 9.27 -23.93 -25.30
C ASP A 366 10.07 -24.94 -26.13
N SER A 367 10.55 -24.55 -27.31
CA SER A 367 11.43 -25.42 -28.13
C SER A 367 12.89 -25.33 -27.67
N ILE A 368 13.28 -24.28 -26.97
CA ILE A 368 14.65 -24.00 -26.51
C ILE A 368 14.78 -24.28 -25.01
N ILE A 369 13.74 -23.92 -24.21
CA ILE A 369 13.69 -24.05 -22.76
C ILE A 369 12.82 -25.24 -22.40
N GLY A 370 13.33 -26.16 -21.60
CA GLY A 370 12.63 -27.35 -21.13
C GLY A 370 11.85 -27.08 -19.84
N ASP A 371 12.53 -26.46 -18.87
CA ASP A 371 11.98 -26.09 -17.58
C ASP A 371 12.62 -24.79 -17.13
N MET A 372 11.99 -24.07 -16.20
CA MET A 372 12.57 -22.89 -15.59
C MET A 372 12.08 -22.66 -14.18
N ALA A 373 12.96 -22.10 -13.37
CA ALA A 373 12.63 -21.73 -12.00
C ALA A 373 13.23 -20.34 -11.64
N ILE A 374 12.45 -19.57 -10.92
CA ILE A 374 12.93 -18.36 -10.24
C ILE A 374 13.30 -18.74 -8.81
N ILE A 375 14.50 -18.37 -8.38
CA ILE A 375 15.01 -18.66 -7.04
C ILE A 375 15.54 -17.40 -6.39
N GLY A 376 15.60 -17.34 -5.07
CA GLY A 376 16.21 -16.24 -4.38
C GLY A 376 16.19 -16.38 -2.87
N GLN A 377 16.94 -15.50 -2.21
CA GLN A 377 17.10 -15.46 -0.75
C GLN A 377 16.40 -14.25 -0.12
N ASP A 378 15.77 -13.41 -0.92
CA ASP A 378 15.23 -12.12 -0.51
C ASP A 378 13.85 -11.89 -1.14
N LEU A 379 12.85 -11.57 -0.32
CA LEU A 379 11.50 -11.22 -0.78
C LEU A 379 11.34 -9.70 -0.96
N TYR A 380 12.31 -8.90 -0.50
CA TYR A 380 12.26 -7.45 -0.64
C TYR A 380 12.83 -7.00 -1.98
N LEU A 381 12.02 -7.14 -3.03
CA LEU A 381 12.41 -7.00 -4.42
C LEU A 381 12.65 -5.55 -4.88
N GLN A 382 12.22 -4.58 -4.10
CA GLN A 382 12.26 -3.16 -4.48
C GLN A 382 13.67 -2.56 -4.45
N GLU A 383 14.56 -3.14 -3.67
CA GLU A 383 15.86 -2.56 -3.35
C GLU A 383 17.04 -3.51 -3.61
N GLY A 384 17.12 -4.04 -4.81
CA GLY A 384 18.25 -4.89 -5.21
C GLY A 384 18.27 -6.25 -4.51
N PRO A 385 17.30 -7.10 -4.79
CA PRO A 385 17.18 -8.42 -4.17
C PRO A 385 18.24 -9.40 -4.64
N SER A 386 18.52 -10.40 -3.80
CA SER A 386 19.26 -11.60 -4.16
C SER A 386 18.31 -12.59 -4.85
N LEU A 387 18.27 -12.58 -6.16
CA LEU A 387 17.40 -13.47 -6.95
C LEU A 387 18.10 -13.91 -8.25
N GLY A 388 17.58 -14.99 -8.83
CA GLY A 388 18.06 -15.49 -10.11
C GLY A 388 17.02 -16.37 -10.81
N VAL A 389 17.31 -16.69 -12.07
CA VAL A 389 16.52 -17.57 -12.90
C VAL A 389 17.40 -18.72 -13.40
N VAL A 390 16.99 -19.94 -13.11
CA VAL A 390 17.60 -21.17 -13.64
C VAL A 390 16.76 -21.59 -14.84
N PHE A 391 17.41 -21.80 -15.97
CA PHE A 391 16.81 -22.35 -17.19
C PHE A 391 17.38 -23.73 -17.46
N GLU A 392 16.52 -24.72 -17.66
CA GLU A 392 16.88 -26.00 -18.24
C GLU A 392 16.73 -25.92 -19.77
N ALA A 393 17.85 -25.97 -20.48
CA ALA A 393 17.87 -25.82 -21.93
C ALA A 393 17.64 -27.14 -22.67
N LYS A 394 16.70 -27.19 -23.57
CA LYS A 394 16.61 -28.23 -24.62
C LYS A 394 17.72 -28.06 -25.65
N ASN A 395 18.13 -26.80 -25.88
CA ASN A 395 19.26 -26.44 -26.74
C ASN A 395 20.09 -25.35 -26.06
N ILE A 396 21.14 -25.76 -25.34
CA ILE A 396 21.97 -24.87 -24.57
C ILE A 396 22.78 -23.89 -25.44
N ALA A 397 23.22 -24.32 -26.64
CA ALA A 397 23.98 -23.48 -27.54
C ALA A 397 23.17 -22.29 -28.04
N LEU A 398 21.92 -22.53 -28.45
CA LEU A 398 21.00 -21.46 -28.84
C LEU A 398 20.64 -20.54 -27.70
N LEU A 399 20.38 -21.07 -26.50
CA LEU A 399 20.02 -20.26 -25.33
C LEU A 399 21.17 -19.35 -24.91
N LYS A 400 22.41 -19.88 -24.83
CA LYS A 400 23.62 -19.08 -24.52
C LYS A 400 23.90 -18.03 -25.59
N SER A 401 23.75 -18.37 -26.86
CA SER A 401 23.97 -17.43 -27.96
C SER A 401 22.98 -16.25 -27.87
N SER A 402 21.71 -16.53 -27.58
CA SER A 402 20.68 -15.49 -27.39
C SER A 402 21.03 -14.57 -26.24
N PHE A 403 21.35 -15.10 -25.04
CA PHE A 403 21.69 -14.26 -23.88
C PHE A 403 22.98 -13.45 -24.14
N ASN A 404 23.98 -14.03 -24.77
CA ASN A 404 25.22 -13.28 -25.09
C ASN A 404 24.96 -12.15 -26.08
N ALA A 405 24.13 -12.35 -27.10
CA ALA A 405 23.73 -11.31 -28.04
C ALA A 405 23.01 -10.14 -27.33
N ASP A 406 22.08 -10.44 -26.41
CA ASP A 406 21.37 -9.44 -25.63
C ASP A 406 22.33 -8.67 -24.69
N ARG A 407 23.32 -9.34 -24.09
CA ARG A 407 24.33 -8.71 -23.21
C ARG A 407 25.27 -7.78 -24.01
N VAL A 408 25.70 -8.18 -25.18
CA VAL A 408 26.51 -7.33 -26.08
C VAL A 408 25.70 -6.12 -26.56
N ALA A 409 24.43 -6.32 -26.91
CA ALA A 409 23.52 -5.24 -27.27
C ALA A 409 23.32 -4.23 -26.11
N ALA A 410 23.22 -4.72 -24.85
CA ALA A 410 23.11 -3.88 -23.67
C ALA A 410 24.34 -2.99 -23.46
N VAL A 411 25.56 -3.54 -23.63
CA VAL A 411 26.81 -2.73 -23.52
C VAL A 411 26.79 -1.58 -24.53
N LYS A 412 26.36 -1.84 -25.77
CA LYS A 412 26.26 -0.78 -26.81
C LYS A 412 25.20 0.26 -26.45
N LYS A 413 24.04 -0.18 -25.95
CA LYS A 413 22.92 0.70 -25.62
C LYS A 413 23.17 1.57 -24.40
N LEU A 414 23.92 1.08 -23.43
CA LEU A 414 24.19 1.72 -22.13
C LEU A 414 25.65 2.14 -21.98
N SER A 415 26.35 2.38 -23.10
CA SER A 415 27.74 2.81 -23.12
C SER A 415 27.98 4.15 -22.42
N ASP A 416 27.05 5.07 -22.59
CA ASP A 416 27.02 6.42 -21.99
C ASP A 416 26.88 6.39 -20.45
N VAL A 417 26.25 5.36 -19.89
CA VAL A 417 26.17 5.14 -18.43
C VAL A 417 27.23 4.16 -17.89
N GLY A 418 28.21 3.81 -18.70
CA GLY A 418 29.37 3.00 -18.29
C GLY A 418 29.09 1.51 -18.12
N CYS A 419 28.11 0.95 -18.86
CA CYS A 419 27.83 -0.48 -18.83
C CYS A 419 29.00 -1.30 -19.36
N LYS A 420 29.42 -2.34 -18.62
CA LYS A 420 30.54 -3.22 -18.94
C LYS A 420 30.12 -4.68 -18.92
N LEU A 421 30.76 -5.46 -19.77
CA LEU A 421 30.68 -6.92 -19.79
C LEU A 421 32.07 -7.47 -19.48
N GLU A 422 32.20 -8.15 -18.35
CA GLU A 422 33.47 -8.65 -17.82
C GLU A 422 33.37 -10.13 -17.49
N ALA A 423 34.49 -10.86 -17.62
CA ALA A 423 34.63 -12.20 -17.07
C ALA A 423 35.32 -12.06 -15.71
N ILE A 424 34.65 -12.58 -14.67
CA ILE A 424 35.18 -12.59 -13.30
C ILE A 424 35.29 -14.01 -12.79
N GLU A 425 36.26 -14.26 -11.94
CA GLU A 425 36.40 -15.56 -11.29
C GLU A 425 35.58 -15.63 -10.00
N ILE A 426 34.71 -16.64 -9.91
CA ILE A 426 33.90 -16.95 -8.71
C ILE A 426 34.00 -18.44 -8.46
N ALA A 427 34.47 -18.82 -7.27
CA ALA A 427 34.67 -20.22 -6.86
C ALA A 427 35.50 -21.06 -7.86
N GLY A 428 36.53 -20.42 -8.49
CA GLY A 428 37.41 -21.05 -9.47
C GLY A 428 36.84 -21.15 -10.89
N GLU A 429 35.69 -20.53 -11.16
CA GLU A 429 35.01 -20.56 -12.47
C GLU A 429 34.88 -19.18 -13.08
N ASN A 430 34.97 -19.12 -14.40
CA ASN A 430 34.75 -17.89 -15.16
C ASN A 430 33.27 -17.58 -15.31
N VAL A 431 32.83 -16.51 -14.69
CA VAL A 431 31.45 -16.05 -14.69
C VAL A 431 31.32 -14.75 -15.46
N SER A 432 30.37 -14.66 -16.39
CA SER A 432 30.11 -13.43 -17.12
C SER A 432 29.33 -12.45 -16.27
N LEU A 433 29.84 -11.24 -16.04
CA LEU A 433 29.18 -10.14 -15.34
C LEU A 433 28.86 -9.01 -16.31
N LEU A 434 27.58 -8.65 -16.43
CA LEU A 434 27.14 -7.42 -17.07
C LEU A 434 26.71 -6.45 -15.96
N SER A 435 27.34 -5.27 -15.87
CA SER A 435 27.03 -4.31 -14.80
C SER A 435 27.18 -2.86 -15.23
N THR A 436 26.45 -1.97 -14.54
CA THR A 436 26.64 -0.51 -14.55
C THR A 436 27.21 -0.06 -13.19
N PRO A 437 27.94 1.08 -13.15
CA PRO A 437 28.52 1.59 -11.90
C PRO A 437 27.51 1.85 -10.77
N ASP A 438 26.26 2.14 -11.10
CA ASP A 438 25.15 2.39 -10.18
C ASP A 438 24.30 1.14 -9.89
N ASN A 439 24.72 -0.03 -10.36
CA ASN A 439 24.02 -1.32 -10.24
C ASN A 439 22.60 -1.37 -10.84
N GLN A 440 22.19 -0.43 -11.69
CA GLN A 440 20.89 -0.54 -12.39
C GLN A 440 20.84 -1.78 -13.31
N VAL A 441 21.98 -2.20 -13.83
CA VAL A 441 22.20 -3.51 -14.43
C VAL A 441 23.25 -4.22 -13.60
N ARG A 442 22.92 -5.41 -13.11
CA ARG A 442 23.82 -6.31 -12.38
C ARG A 442 23.39 -7.74 -12.65
N SER A 443 23.98 -8.36 -13.64
CA SER A 443 23.60 -9.67 -14.14
C SER A 443 24.80 -10.57 -14.27
N PHE A 444 24.92 -11.54 -13.37
CA PHE A 444 25.83 -12.66 -13.49
C PHE A 444 25.21 -13.73 -14.37
N MET A 445 25.99 -14.36 -15.22
CA MET A 445 25.58 -15.51 -16.03
C MET A 445 26.62 -16.63 -15.92
N VAL A 446 26.15 -17.81 -15.58
CA VAL A 446 26.96 -19.05 -15.52
C VAL A 446 26.16 -20.21 -16.08
N ASP A 447 26.82 -21.22 -16.63
CA ASP A 447 26.20 -22.44 -17.13
C ASP A 447 26.82 -23.70 -16.53
N ARG A 448 25.98 -24.73 -16.39
CA ARG A 448 26.38 -26.09 -15.93
C ARG A 448 25.53 -27.14 -16.62
N GLY A 449 26.18 -28.00 -17.43
CA GLY A 449 25.46 -29.04 -18.19
C GLY A 449 24.38 -28.45 -19.07
N ALA A 450 23.14 -28.83 -18.83
CA ALA A 450 21.96 -28.28 -19.53
C ALA A 450 21.37 -27.00 -18.92
N TYR A 451 21.99 -26.47 -17.87
CA TYR A 451 21.40 -25.34 -17.13
C TYR A 451 22.16 -24.04 -17.38
N VAL A 452 21.40 -22.95 -17.57
CA VAL A 452 21.92 -21.57 -17.58
C VAL A 452 21.32 -20.83 -16.39
N PHE A 453 22.16 -20.20 -15.61
CA PHE A 453 21.75 -19.42 -14.44
C PHE A 453 22.09 -17.95 -14.62
N LEU A 454 21.07 -17.10 -14.49
CA LEU A 454 21.18 -15.64 -14.44
C LEU A 454 20.81 -15.16 -13.05
N THR A 455 21.64 -14.31 -12.42
CA THR A 455 21.35 -13.81 -11.07
C THR A 455 21.91 -12.40 -10.83
N THR A 456 21.31 -11.69 -9.89
CA THR A 456 21.77 -10.39 -9.39
C THR A 456 22.86 -10.49 -8.33
N SER A 457 23.04 -11.65 -7.71
CA SER A 457 23.90 -11.85 -6.54
C SER A 457 25.11 -12.73 -6.83
N LYS A 458 26.29 -12.22 -6.47
CA LYS A 458 27.52 -13.00 -6.49
C LYS A 458 27.44 -14.21 -5.58
N LYS A 459 26.85 -14.04 -4.38
CA LYS A 459 26.72 -15.14 -3.40
C LYS A 459 25.83 -16.26 -3.94
N LEU A 460 24.77 -15.93 -4.69
CA LEU A 460 23.94 -16.94 -5.33
C LEU A 460 24.70 -17.71 -6.44
N VAL A 461 25.62 -17.05 -7.17
CA VAL A 461 26.50 -17.75 -8.12
C VAL A 461 27.38 -18.76 -7.37
N GLU A 462 28.04 -18.36 -6.29
CA GLU A 462 28.85 -19.24 -5.46
C GLU A 462 28.04 -20.47 -5.01
N ARG A 463 26.84 -20.25 -4.46
CA ARG A 463 25.98 -21.32 -3.97
C ARG A 463 25.47 -22.25 -5.09
N PHE A 464 25.13 -21.70 -6.27
CA PHE A 464 24.75 -22.48 -7.45
C PHE A 464 25.89 -23.37 -7.91
N LEU A 465 27.13 -22.86 -7.95
CA LEU A 465 28.30 -23.62 -8.33
C LEU A 465 28.62 -24.72 -7.31
N GLU A 466 28.53 -24.45 -6.03
CA GLU A 466 28.71 -25.42 -4.94
C GLU A 466 27.70 -26.58 -5.07
N VAL A 467 26.41 -26.27 -5.25
CA VAL A 467 25.33 -27.25 -5.41
C VAL A 467 25.54 -28.06 -6.68
N SER A 468 25.87 -27.41 -7.82
CA SER A 468 26.14 -28.11 -9.06
C SER A 468 27.40 -28.99 -9.03
N SER A 469 28.26 -28.81 -8.04
CA SER A 469 29.48 -29.61 -7.82
C SER A 469 29.29 -30.71 -6.77
N GLY A 470 28.03 -30.96 -6.30
CA GLY A 470 27.70 -32.07 -5.41
C GLY A 470 27.44 -31.73 -3.95
N GLN A 471 27.41 -30.44 -3.58
CA GLN A 471 26.87 -30.01 -2.30
C GLN A 471 25.34 -30.24 -2.25
N PRO A 472 24.75 -30.44 -1.05
CA PRO A 472 23.31 -30.67 -0.93
C PRO A 472 22.47 -29.58 -1.59
N SER A 473 21.54 -30.03 -2.43
CA SER A 473 20.58 -29.19 -3.16
C SER A 473 19.23 -29.17 -2.48
N LEU A 474 18.32 -28.30 -2.96
CA LEU A 474 16.92 -28.31 -2.59
C LEU A 474 16.30 -29.69 -2.87
N GLY A 475 16.61 -30.28 -4.06
CA GLY A 475 16.12 -31.61 -4.47
C GLY A 475 16.56 -32.76 -3.57
N ASP A 476 17.66 -32.61 -2.83
CA ASP A 476 18.17 -33.61 -1.87
C ASP A 476 17.56 -33.43 -0.48
N SER A 477 16.96 -32.28 -0.20
CA SER A 477 16.33 -31.97 1.11
C SER A 477 15.16 -32.91 1.40
N ASN A 478 15.15 -33.54 2.59
CA ASN A 478 14.05 -34.42 3.02
C ASN A 478 12.72 -33.68 3.06
N ALA A 479 12.73 -32.42 3.45
CA ALA A 479 11.52 -31.59 3.49
C ALA A 479 10.97 -31.31 2.09
N PHE A 480 11.83 -31.08 1.11
CA PHE A 480 11.40 -30.91 -0.28
C PHE A 480 10.90 -32.23 -0.90
N ARG A 481 11.58 -33.33 -0.62
CA ARG A 481 11.14 -34.68 -1.03
C ARG A 481 9.77 -35.00 -0.46
N PHE A 482 9.54 -34.68 0.82
CA PHE A 482 8.21 -34.82 1.44
C PHE A 482 7.17 -33.91 0.78
N ALA A 483 7.53 -32.69 0.43
CA ALA A 483 6.65 -31.77 -0.31
C ALA A 483 6.26 -32.37 -1.68
N ARG A 484 7.22 -33.00 -2.38
CA ARG A 484 6.96 -33.69 -3.65
C ARG A 484 6.18 -34.99 -3.51
N LEU A 485 6.27 -35.67 -2.35
CA LEU A 485 5.38 -36.79 -2.04
C LEU A 485 3.92 -36.32 -1.91
N MET A 486 3.68 -35.17 -1.31
CA MET A 486 2.35 -34.59 -1.13
C MET A 486 1.83 -33.93 -2.42
N MET A 487 2.71 -33.32 -3.20
CA MET A 487 2.45 -32.63 -4.45
C MET A 487 3.33 -33.20 -5.58
N PRO A 488 3.02 -34.39 -6.08
CA PRO A 488 3.85 -35.08 -7.06
C PRO A 488 4.03 -34.27 -8.37
N VAL A 489 5.19 -34.47 -9.02
CA VAL A 489 5.51 -33.80 -10.28
C VAL A 489 4.50 -34.18 -11.38
N GLU A 490 3.97 -35.42 -11.31
CA GLU A 490 2.97 -35.98 -12.20
C GLU A 490 1.65 -35.20 -12.20
N ASN A 491 1.35 -34.44 -11.17
CA ASN A 491 0.17 -33.55 -11.11
C ASN A 491 0.24 -32.38 -12.10
N LYS A 492 1.41 -32.18 -12.74
CA LYS A 492 1.64 -31.18 -13.80
C LYS A 492 1.14 -29.79 -13.42
N TYR A 493 1.60 -29.28 -12.26
CA TYR A 493 1.33 -27.91 -11.88
C TYR A 493 1.92 -26.93 -12.90
N ASP A 494 1.12 -25.98 -13.37
CA ASP A 494 1.58 -24.89 -14.23
C ASP A 494 2.55 -23.97 -13.47
N VAL A 495 2.29 -23.78 -12.15
CA VAL A 495 3.16 -23.07 -11.23
C VAL A 495 3.29 -23.87 -9.94
N PHE A 496 4.51 -24.05 -9.47
CA PHE A 496 4.80 -24.66 -8.19
C PHE A 496 5.72 -23.76 -7.37
N VAL A 497 5.27 -23.36 -6.17
CA VAL A 497 6.01 -22.53 -5.22
C VAL A 497 6.41 -23.38 -4.02
N TYR A 498 7.66 -23.28 -3.61
CA TYR A 498 8.14 -23.86 -2.38
C TYR A 498 9.00 -22.87 -1.58
N LEU A 499 8.62 -22.66 -0.33
CA LEU A 499 9.38 -21.89 0.65
C LEU A 499 9.92 -22.84 1.71
N SER A 500 11.23 -23.05 1.73
CA SER A 500 11.88 -23.98 2.63
C SER A 500 11.97 -23.47 4.07
N SER A 501 12.21 -24.37 5.02
CA SER A 501 12.55 -23.99 6.41
C SER A 501 13.83 -23.14 6.44
N GLU A 502 14.82 -23.50 5.65
CA GLU A 502 16.09 -22.81 5.53
C GLU A 502 15.92 -21.41 4.98
N PHE A 503 15.01 -21.22 4.02
CA PHE A 503 14.66 -19.90 3.52
C PHE A 503 14.09 -18.98 4.61
N PHE A 504 13.14 -19.48 5.42
CA PHE A 504 12.59 -18.69 6.53
C PHE A 504 13.65 -18.41 7.62
N ARG A 505 14.52 -19.36 7.92
CA ARG A 505 15.65 -19.17 8.84
C ARG A 505 16.62 -18.10 8.36
N ASN A 506 16.89 -18.05 7.04
CA ASN A 506 17.69 -16.99 6.45
C ASN A 506 17.04 -15.61 6.67
N LEU A 507 15.73 -15.48 6.43
CA LEU A 507 15.01 -14.22 6.66
C LEU A 507 15.06 -13.75 8.13
N VAL A 508 15.13 -14.67 9.09
CA VAL A 508 15.23 -14.36 10.54
C VAL A 508 16.70 -14.26 11.00
N SER A 509 17.67 -14.52 10.13
CA SER A 509 19.09 -14.47 10.52
C SER A 509 19.51 -13.04 10.91
N PRO A 510 20.48 -12.91 11.83
CA PRO A 510 20.95 -11.59 12.26
C PRO A 510 21.54 -10.78 11.10
N LYS A 511 22.27 -11.43 10.20
CA LYS A 511 22.81 -10.79 9.00
C LYS A 511 21.70 -10.17 8.17
N TYR A 512 20.66 -10.94 7.86
CA TYR A 512 19.56 -10.45 7.02
C TYR A 512 18.78 -9.32 7.71
N GLN A 513 18.38 -9.49 8.97
CA GLN A 513 17.53 -8.53 9.67
C GLN A 513 18.25 -7.20 9.97
N ILE A 514 19.51 -7.27 10.41
CA ILE A 514 20.30 -6.06 10.70
C ILE A 514 20.60 -5.32 9.40
N GLU A 515 21.03 -6.04 8.35
CA GLU A 515 21.33 -5.39 7.07
C GLU A 515 20.05 -4.85 6.39
N LEU A 516 18.93 -5.54 6.47
CA LEU A 516 17.63 -5.01 6.00
C LEU A 516 17.30 -3.69 6.71
N ARG A 517 17.48 -3.62 8.03
CA ARG A 517 17.24 -2.38 8.79
C ARG A 517 18.19 -1.26 8.40
N ARG A 518 19.49 -1.54 8.22
CA ARG A 518 20.48 -0.58 7.72
C ARG A 518 20.13 -0.08 6.32
N ARG A 519 19.67 -0.96 5.44
CA ARG A 519 19.20 -0.63 4.10
C ARG A 519 17.99 0.30 4.14
N LEU A 520 17.01 0.04 4.98
CA LEU A 520 15.84 0.90 5.15
C LEU A 520 16.21 2.27 5.75
N LYS A 521 17.22 2.33 6.65
CA LYS A 521 17.79 3.60 7.12
C LYS A 521 18.50 4.36 5.99
N ALA A 522 19.20 3.68 5.10
CA ALA A 522 19.82 4.31 3.94
C ALA A 522 18.79 4.91 2.98
N ILE A 523 17.68 4.19 2.73
CA ILE A 523 16.53 4.70 1.96
C ILE A 523 15.96 5.97 2.60
N ALA A 524 15.66 5.91 3.90
CA ALA A 524 15.14 7.05 4.65
C ALA A 524 16.07 8.27 4.59
N ALA A 525 17.37 8.06 4.70
CA ALA A 525 18.34 9.14 4.60
C ALA A 525 18.39 9.75 3.18
N ILE A 526 18.28 8.93 2.13
CA ILE A 526 18.19 9.43 0.74
C ILE A 526 16.90 10.26 0.57
N GLU A 527 15.78 9.80 1.05
CA GLU A 527 14.50 10.55 1.02
C GLU A 527 14.61 11.89 1.74
N VAL A 528 15.20 11.91 2.93
CA VAL A 528 15.41 13.14 3.72
C VAL A 528 16.38 14.09 3.02
N ALA A 529 17.46 13.60 2.42
CA ALA A 529 18.41 14.41 1.66
C ALA A 529 17.77 15.04 0.40
N GLU A 530 16.91 14.30 -0.30
CA GLU A 530 16.14 14.84 -1.43
C GLU A 530 15.19 15.98 -0.97
N LEU A 531 14.46 15.79 0.11
CA LEU A 531 13.58 16.81 0.67
C LEU A 531 14.36 18.03 1.17
N ALA A 532 15.53 17.82 1.80
CA ALA A 532 16.42 18.89 2.22
C ALA A 532 16.95 19.70 1.04
N THR A 533 17.31 19.03 -0.06
CA THR A 533 17.75 19.68 -1.30
C THR A 533 16.66 20.55 -1.90
N LEU A 534 15.43 20.05 -1.96
CA LEU A 534 14.28 20.82 -2.45
C LEU A 534 13.96 22.02 -1.55
N THR A 535 14.03 21.84 -0.23
CA THR A 535 13.79 22.94 0.72
C THR A 535 14.88 24.00 0.62
N TYR A 536 16.14 23.58 0.50
CA TYR A 536 17.26 24.48 0.25
C TYR A 536 17.04 25.32 -1.01
N ALA A 537 16.69 24.67 -2.12
CA ALA A 537 16.39 25.37 -3.38
C ALA A 537 15.20 26.33 -3.26
N ALA A 538 14.14 25.94 -2.56
CA ALA A 538 12.96 26.76 -2.31
C ALA A 538 13.30 28.02 -1.47
N GLU A 539 14.16 27.84 -0.45
CA GLU A 539 14.53 28.95 0.43
C GLU A 539 15.62 29.85 -0.13
N THR A 540 16.60 29.32 -0.84
CA THR A 540 17.72 30.12 -1.34
C THR A 540 17.52 30.67 -2.77
N GLY A 541 16.60 30.04 -3.55
CA GLY A 541 16.44 30.30 -4.98
C GLY A 541 17.55 29.67 -5.83
N ILE A 542 18.53 28.98 -5.23
CA ILE A 542 19.65 28.34 -5.92
C ILE A 542 19.19 26.97 -6.44
N LYS A 543 18.96 26.85 -7.74
CA LYS A 543 18.50 25.61 -8.38
C LYS A 543 19.59 24.87 -9.17
N ASP A 544 20.62 25.59 -9.62
CA ASP A 544 21.62 25.08 -10.55
C ASP A 544 22.77 24.32 -9.87
N THR A 545 22.88 24.41 -8.53
CA THR A 545 23.96 23.77 -7.78
C THR A 545 23.39 22.74 -6.82
N PHE A 546 23.82 21.49 -6.96
CA PHE A 546 23.46 20.42 -6.03
C PHE A 546 24.21 20.61 -4.70
N PRO A 547 23.53 20.86 -3.56
CA PRO A 547 24.20 21.16 -2.30
C PRO A 547 24.92 19.93 -1.72
N SER A 548 26.00 20.14 -0.97
CA SER A 548 26.61 19.04 -0.20
C SER A 548 25.84 18.77 1.10
N ILE A 549 26.00 17.56 1.67
CA ILE A 549 25.41 17.22 2.97
C ILE A 549 25.91 18.13 4.08
N GLU A 550 27.21 18.50 4.04
CA GLU A 550 27.81 19.43 5.00
C GLU A 550 27.12 20.79 4.95
N ARG A 551 26.86 21.30 3.74
CA ARG A 551 26.13 22.55 3.55
C ARG A 551 24.71 22.48 4.08
N LEU A 552 23.96 21.41 3.72
CA LEU A 552 22.60 21.20 4.20
C LEU A 552 22.53 21.07 5.74
N THR A 553 23.55 20.46 6.34
CA THR A 553 23.65 20.32 7.80
C THR A 553 24.01 21.66 8.47
N ALA A 554 24.98 22.40 7.91
CA ALA A 554 25.39 23.69 8.45
C ALA A 554 24.26 24.72 8.42
N ASP A 555 23.45 24.71 7.36
CA ASP A 555 22.31 25.63 7.21
C ASP A 555 21.03 25.12 7.94
N GLY A 556 21.09 23.98 8.63
CA GLY A 556 20.00 23.44 9.46
C GLY A 556 18.88 22.73 8.69
N TYR A 557 19.10 22.32 7.42
CA TYR A 557 18.15 21.49 6.67
C TYR A 557 18.24 20.01 7.03
N LEU A 558 19.39 19.59 7.55
CA LEU A 558 19.64 18.24 8.06
C LEU A 558 20.12 18.30 9.51
N SER A 559 19.80 17.25 10.26
CA SER A 559 20.31 17.09 11.63
C SER A 559 21.82 16.92 11.65
N PRO A 560 22.56 17.42 12.67
CA PRO A 560 24.01 17.17 12.82
C PRO A 560 24.38 15.68 12.90
N SER A 561 23.44 14.83 13.34
CA SER A 561 23.62 13.37 13.42
C SER A 561 23.27 12.62 12.13
N PHE A 562 22.90 13.33 11.06
CA PHE A 562 22.40 12.73 9.82
C PHE A 562 23.35 11.69 9.19
N GLN A 563 24.68 11.96 9.17
CA GLN A 563 25.68 11.05 8.61
C GLN A 563 26.17 9.96 9.56
N SER A 564 25.73 9.95 10.82
CA SER A 564 26.20 8.99 11.82
C SER A 564 25.58 7.61 11.61
N ARG A 565 26.27 6.71 10.91
CA ARG A 565 25.83 5.34 10.67
C ARG A 565 26.84 4.32 11.20
N VAL A 566 26.31 3.23 11.77
CA VAL A 566 27.08 2.17 12.44
C VAL A 566 28.03 1.45 11.48
N ASP A 567 27.62 1.26 10.24
CA ASP A 567 28.40 0.56 9.20
C ASP A 567 29.36 1.47 8.43
N GLY A 568 29.50 2.74 8.84
CA GLY A 568 30.33 3.73 8.19
C GLY A 568 29.83 4.21 6.83
N SER A 569 28.64 3.73 6.38
CA SER A 569 28.07 4.19 5.11
C SER A 569 27.62 5.65 5.21
N GLN A 570 27.68 6.36 4.10
CA GLN A 570 27.32 7.78 3.98
C GLN A 570 26.36 8.01 2.82
N THR A 571 25.58 9.07 2.91
CA THR A 571 24.78 9.55 1.78
C THR A 571 25.65 10.51 0.96
N LEU A 572 25.88 10.19 -0.31
CA LEU A 572 26.76 10.93 -1.21
C LEU A 572 25.98 11.41 -2.43
N ALA A 573 26.36 12.58 -2.94
CA ALA A 573 25.85 13.08 -4.22
C ALA A 573 26.61 12.38 -5.38
N PHE A 574 25.86 11.82 -6.32
CA PHE A 574 26.40 11.22 -7.53
C PHE A 574 25.48 11.51 -8.73
N SER A 575 26.00 12.15 -9.77
CA SER A 575 25.26 12.51 -10.99
C SER A 575 23.89 13.17 -10.72
N GLY A 576 23.84 14.13 -9.78
CA GLY A 576 22.62 14.88 -9.45
C GLY A 576 21.56 14.09 -8.68
N SER A 577 21.92 13.00 -8.02
CA SER A 577 21.06 12.21 -7.14
C SER A 577 21.83 11.75 -5.88
N TRP A 578 21.09 11.34 -4.85
CA TRP A 578 21.66 10.83 -3.61
C TRP A 578 21.84 9.32 -3.65
N HIS A 579 23.00 8.84 -3.22
CA HIS A 579 23.39 7.42 -3.17
C HIS A 579 23.89 7.04 -1.78
N ASP A 580 23.76 5.76 -1.43
CA ASP A 580 24.46 5.19 -0.29
C ASP A 580 25.84 4.72 -0.71
N SER A 581 26.90 5.09 0.05
CA SER A 581 28.31 4.80 -0.31
C SER A 581 28.64 3.30 -0.33
N LEU A 582 27.91 2.48 0.46
CA LEU A 582 28.13 1.04 0.54
C LEU A 582 27.18 0.27 -0.39
N ARG A 583 25.90 0.68 -0.43
CA ARG A 583 24.82 -0.05 -1.10
C ARG A 583 24.57 0.41 -2.53
N GLY A 584 24.95 1.65 -2.87
CA GLY A 584 24.76 2.23 -4.18
C GLY A 584 23.48 3.06 -4.31
N ARG A 585 22.88 3.06 -5.51
CA ARG A 585 21.68 3.81 -5.83
C ARG A 585 20.44 3.13 -5.29
N ARG A 586 19.50 3.93 -4.74
CA ARG A 586 18.17 3.45 -4.36
C ARG A 586 17.47 2.73 -5.53
N GLY A 587 16.76 1.65 -5.26
CA GLY A 587 16.12 0.79 -6.27
C GLY A 587 17.05 -0.24 -6.92
N SER A 588 18.37 -0.11 -6.69
CA SER A 588 19.40 -1.01 -7.22
C SER A 588 20.54 -1.24 -6.23
N PHE A 589 20.23 -1.28 -4.93
CA PHE A 589 21.22 -1.58 -3.89
C PHE A 589 21.88 -2.95 -4.14
N LEU A 590 23.09 -3.12 -3.69
CA LEU A 590 23.74 -4.44 -3.66
C LEU A 590 22.88 -5.42 -2.87
N PRO A 591 22.70 -6.68 -3.33
CA PRO A 591 21.96 -7.69 -2.58
C PRO A 591 22.47 -7.88 -1.15
N ILE A 592 21.57 -8.13 -0.18
CA ILE A 592 21.95 -8.35 1.24
C ILE A 592 22.99 -9.47 1.36
N ALA A 593 22.83 -10.53 0.57
CA ALA A 593 23.75 -11.66 0.57
C ALA A 593 25.18 -11.28 0.18
N ASP A 594 25.35 -10.28 -0.69
CA ASP A 594 26.64 -9.83 -1.21
C ASP A 594 27.35 -8.82 -0.29
N ILE A 595 26.66 -8.26 0.70
CA ILE A 595 27.25 -7.30 1.64
C ILE A 595 28.06 -8.06 2.71
N GLN A 596 29.31 -7.63 2.92
CA GLN A 596 30.11 -8.15 4.02
C GLN A 596 29.57 -7.61 5.35
N PHE A 597 29.35 -8.49 6.28
CA PHE A 597 28.80 -8.20 7.59
C PHE A 597 29.59 -8.92 8.68
N SER A 598 30.28 -8.19 9.54
CA SER A 598 31.09 -8.75 10.64
C SER A 598 30.60 -8.29 12.01
N ASP A 599 30.22 -7.02 12.13
CA ASP A 599 29.95 -6.38 13.40
C ASP A 599 28.68 -5.54 13.35
N CYS A 600 28.08 -5.32 14.51
CA CYS A 600 26.91 -4.47 14.68
C CYS A 600 27.08 -3.60 15.94
N SER A 601 26.23 -2.56 16.07
CA SER A 601 26.18 -1.83 17.33
C SER A 601 25.49 -2.63 18.43
N ALA A 602 25.75 -2.25 19.68
CA ALA A 602 25.06 -2.85 20.83
C ALA A 602 23.52 -2.67 20.73
N GLU A 603 23.05 -1.54 20.16
CA GLU A 603 21.63 -1.25 19.92
C GLU A 603 21.05 -2.15 18.83
N GLU A 604 21.75 -2.32 17.71
CA GLU A 604 21.33 -3.24 16.64
C GLU A 604 21.25 -4.68 17.15
N ALA A 605 22.25 -5.12 17.90
CA ALA A 605 22.26 -6.43 18.53
C ALA A 605 21.10 -6.61 19.50
N GLN A 606 20.77 -5.61 20.31
CA GLN A 606 19.64 -5.65 21.24
C GLN A 606 18.32 -5.65 20.49
N SER A 607 18.14 -4.76 19.50
CA SER A 607 16.95 -4.72 18.66
C SER A 607 16.69 -6.04 17.93
N TYR A 608 17.77 -6.68 17.45
CA TYR A 608 17.66 -8.01 16.85
C TYR A 608 17.21 -9.06 17.89
N ARG A 609 17.80 -9.08 19.09
CA ARG A 609 17.39 -10.01 20.16
C ARG A 609 15.93 -9.83 20.54
N ASP A 610 15.46 -8.59 20.65
CA ASP A 610 14.07 -8.29 20.98
C ASP A 610 13.10 -8.76 19.87
N GLN A 611 13.45 -8.57 18.61
CA GLN A 611 12.66 -9.05 17.47
C GLN A 611 12.70 -10.57 17.32
N SER A 612 13.85 -11.18 17.56
CA SER A 612 14.03 -12.62 17.43
C SER A 612 13.53 -13.42 18.63
N ALA A 613 13.26 -12.77 19.78
CA ALA A 613 12.79 -13.44 21.00
C ALA A 613 11.52 -14.28 20.79
N PHE A 614 10.61 -13.80 19.92
CA PHE A 614 9.42 -14.54 19.56
C PHE A 614 9.76 -15.88 18.88
N TYR A 615 10.70 -15.89 17.92
CA TYR A 615 11.13 -17.09 17.23
C TYR A 615 11.91 -18.02 18.16
N ALA A 616 12.71 -17.46 19.06
CA ALA A 616 13.47 -18.22 20.03
C ALA A 616 12.61 -18.97 21.06
N THR A 617 11.41 -18.47 21.35
CA THR A 617 10.53 -19.01 22.41
C THR A 617 9.30 -19.73 21.87
N GLN A 618 8.67 -19.21 20.83
CA GLN A 618 7.37 -19.70 20.36
C GLN A 618 7.43 -20.34 18.97
N TRP A 619 8.44 -20.02 18.16
CA TRP A 619 8.53 -20.45 16.76
C TRP A 619 9.89 -21.08 16.46
N GLN A 620 10.37 -21.92 17.34
CA GLN A 620 11.66 -22.61 17.17
C GLN A 620 11.72 -23.53 15.93
N GLN A 621 10.55 -23.97 15.45
CA GLN A 621 10.44 -24.72 14.20
C GLN A 621 9.90 -23.81 13.10
N THR A 622 10.53 -23.79 11.93
CA THR A 622 10.03 -23.14 10.72
C THR A 622 9.37 -24.19 9.82
N ASP A 623 8.16 -23.91 9.34
CA ASP A 623 7.37 -24.86 8.58
C ASP A 623 7.44 -24.52 7.09
N PRO A 624 7.79 -25.48 6.22
CA PRO A 624 7.78 -25.26 4.79
C PRO A 624 6.37 -24.96 4.27
N LEU A 625 6.29 -24.09 3.30
CA LEU A 625 5.06 -23.76 2.57
C LEU A 625 5.20 -24.20 1.12
N MET A 626 4.20 -24.88 0.58
CA MET A 626 4.14 -25.24 -0.83
C MET A 626 2.78 -24.86 -1.42
N VAL A 627 2.80 -24.36 -2.66
CA VAL A 627 1.59 -23.97 -3.41
C VAL A 627 1.71 -24.49 -4.83
N GLY A 628 0.68 -25.20 -5.31
CA GLY A 628 0.55 -25.63 -6.68
C GLY A 628 -0.64 -24.96 -7.34
N ILE A 629 -0.46 -24.49 -8.55
CA ILE A 629 -1.53 -23.91 -9.38
C ILE A 629 -1.62 -24.70 -10.66
N ARG A 630 -2.82 -25.13 -11.01
CA ARG A 630 -3.18 -25.74 -12.29
C ARG A 630 -4.30 -24.96 -12.93
N ARG A 631 -4.21 -24.75 -14.21
CA ARG A 631 -5.25 -24.05 -14.97
C ARG A 631 -5.97 -25.01 -15.93
N PHE A 632 -7.25 -24.82 -16.09
CA PHE A 632 -8.05 -25.54 -17.07
C PHE A 632 -9.31 -24.74 -17.43
N SER A 633 -9.76 -24.93 -18.69
CA SER A 633 -11.04 -24.36 -19.11
C SER A 633 -12.18 -25.09 -18.43
N ARG A 634 -13.10 -24.39 -17.83
CA ARG A 634 -14.31 -24.97 -17.23
C ARG A 634 -15.29 -25.36 -18.31
N ASP A 635 -15.55 -24.48 -19.26
CA ASP A 635 -16.37 -24.65 -20.43
C ASP A 635 -15.84 -23.75 -21.56
N PRO A 636 -15.45 -24.30 -22.70
CA PRO A 636 -15.00 -23.50 -23.84
C PRO A 636 -16.03 -22.46 -24.32
N ASN A 637 -17.33 -22.74 -24.11
CA ASN A 637 -18.41 -21.84 -24.52
C ASN A 637 -18.64 -20.70 -23.51
N GLU A 638 -18.32 -20.90 -22.22
CA GLU A 638 -18.52 -19.90 -21.16
C GLU A 638 -17.39 -18.89 -21.05
N LYS A 639 -16.28 -19.06 -21.77
CA LYS A 639 -15.07 -18.23 -21.67
C LYS A 639 -14.61 -18.03 -20.21
N VAL A 640 -14.61 -19.09 -19.42
CA VAL A 640 -14.18 -19.12 -18.03
C VAL A 640 -12.98 -20.03 -17.88
N GLU A 641 -11.88 -19.51 -17.38
CA GLU A 641 -10.70 -20.27 -16.97
C GLU A 641 -10.77 -20.55 -15.47
N ARG A 642 -10.56 -21.81 -15.08
CA ARG A 642 -10.50 -22.23 -13.69
C ARG A 642 -9.07 -22.42 -13.24
N LEU A 643 -8.68 -21.77 -12.16
CA LEU A 643 -7.42 -22.00 -11.47
C LEU A 643 -7.68 -22.92 -10.29
N ALA A 644 -7.15 -24.14 -10.32
CA ALA A 644 -7.12 -25.00 -9.15
C ALA A 644 -5.86 -24.70 -8.34
N ILE A 645 -6.05 -24.42 -7.05
CA ILE A 645 -4.98 -24.03 -6.12
C ILE A 645 -4.94 -25.07 -5.01
N GLU A 646 -3.76 -25.59 -4.74
CA GLU A 646 -3.46 -26.48 -3.63
C GLU A 646 -2.32 -25.88 -2.83
N ALA A 647 -2.52 -25.61 -1.55
CA ALA A 647 -1.48 -25.08 -0.68
C ALA A 647 -1.36 -25.96 0.58
N TYR A 648 -0.12 -26.24 0.98
CA TYR A 648 0.17 -27.01 2.17
C TYR A 648 1.22 -26.30 3.01
N VAL A 649 1.03 -26.35 4.33
CA VAL A 649 2.10 -26.10 5.30
C VAL A 649 2.41 -27.46 5.94
N ALA A 650 3.55 -28.03 5.62
CA ALA A 650 3.93 -29.37 6.07
C ALA A 650 5.44 -29.62 5.96
N PRO A 651 6.08 -30.25 6.95
CA PRO A 651 5.51 -30.66 8.23
C PRO A 651 5.12 -29.48 9.10
N LEU A 652 4.04 -29.63 9.87
CA LEU A 652 3.46 -28.53 10.65
C LEU A 652 3.96 -28.56 12.11
N GLY A 653 4.43 -27.42 12.61
CA GLY A 653 4.78 -27.23 14.02
C GLY A 653 3.53 -27.14 14.91
N ARG A 654 3.19 -28.22 15.63
CA ARG A 654 1.95 -28.32 16.43
C ARG A 654 1.76 -27.17 17.42
N GLU A 655 2.82 -26.72 18.07
CA GLU A 655 2.76 -25.69 19.11
C GLU A 655 2.32 -24.33 18.58
N LYS A 656 2.74 -23.96 17.35
CA LYS A 656 2.39 -22.70 16.71
C LYS A 656 0.91 -22.55 16.42
N TYR A 657 0.29 -23.67 16.03
CA TYR A 657 -1.10 -23.70 15.54
C TYR A 657 -2.04 -24.28 16.60
N GLY A 658 -1.58 -24.39 17.85
CA GLY A 658 -2.38 -24.90 18.97
C GLY A 658 -3.69 -24.15 19.16
N TRP A 659 -3.70 -22.84 18.93
CA TRP A 659 -4.91 -22.03 18.97
C TRP A 659 -5.91 -22.44 17.89
N LEU A 660 -5.45 -22.71 16.66
CA LEU A 660 -6.30 -23.15 15.55
C LEU A 660 -6.80 -24.58 15.81
N SER A 661 -5.93 -25.48 16.26
CA SER A 661 -6.29 -26.85 16.64
C SER A 661 -7.27 -26.92 17.83
N SER A 662 -7.22 -25.94 18.75
CA SER A 662 -8.19 -25.86 19.85
C SER A 662 -9.55 -25.28 19.43
N MET A 663 -9.58 -24.53 18.34
CA MET A 663 -10.78 -23.91 17.80
C MET A 663 -11.53 -24.83 16.80
N LEU A 664 -10.77 -25.56 15.97
CA LEU A 664 -11.34 -26.43 14.95
C LEU A 664 -11.64 -27.83 15.50
N ALA A 665 -12.82 -28.36 15.21
CA ALA A 665 -13.13 -29.77 15.44
C ALA A 665 -12.46 -30.67 14.37
N PRO A 666 -12.43 -31.99 14.53
CA PRO A 666 -11.90 -32.89 13.52
C PRO A 666 -12.56 -32.68 12.15
N PRO A 667 -11.83 -32.83 11.05
CA PRO A 667 -12.41 -32.69 9.72
C PRO A 667 -13.49 -33.77 9.46
N VAL A 668 -14.60 -33.36 8.85
CA VAL A 668 -15.76 -34.24 8.60
C VAL A 668 -16.22 -34.16 7.15
N ARG A 669 -16.85 -35.23 6.68
CA ARG A 669 -17.57 -35.29 5.39
C ARG A 669 -19.01 -34.80 5.50
N THR A 670 -19.30 -33.90 6.39
CA THR A 670 -20.62 -33.29 6.55
C THR A 670 -20.49 -31.79 6.33
N GLN A 671 -21.39 -31.25 5.53
CA GLN A 671 -21.52 -29.80 5.34
C GLN A 671 -22.97 -29.40 5.51
N ILE A 672 -23.20 -28.14 5.79
CA ILE A 672 -24.57 -27.59 5.77
C ILE A 672 -24.87 -27.13 4.35
N GLN A 673 -25.96 -27.61 3.78
CA GLN A 673 -26.50 -27.05 2.56
C GLN A 673 -27.01 -25.65 2.87
N LEU A 674 -26.35 -24.64 2.30
CA LEU A 674 -26.74 -23.25 2.42
C LEU A 674 -27.65 -22.86 1.26
N PRO A 675 -28.44 -21.79 1.37
CA PRO A 675 -29.33 -21.32 0.31
C PRO A 675 -28.56 -21.08 -1.01
N PRO A 676 -29.12 -21.45 -2.17
CA PRO A 676 -28.45 -21.34 -3.46
C PRO A 676 -28.25 -19.89 -3.94
N ASP A 677 -29.05 -18.97 -3.44
CA ASP A 677 -29.01 -17.52 -3.71
C ASP A 677 -28.00 -16.75 -2.85
N ASP A 678 -27.17 -17.45 -2.07
CA ASP A 678 -26.06 -16.82 -1.37
C ASP A 678 -24.93 -16.46 -2.37
N VAL A 679 -24.54 -15.21 -2.39
CA VAL A 679 -23.40 -14.73 -3.19
C VAL A 679 -22.07 -15.05 -2.51
N ILE A 680 -22.02 -14.94 -1.20
CA ILE A 680 -20.88 -15.35 -0.37
C ILE A 680 -21.41 -16.22 0.74
N ASN A 681 -20.78 -17.36 0.96
CA ASN A 681 -21.05 -18.13 2.15
C ASN A 681 -19.77 -18.78 2.73
N CYS A 682 -19.80 -19.07 3.99
CA CYS A 682 -18.72 -19.75 4.69
C CYS A 682 -19.25 -20.69 5.76
N GLN A 683 -18.51 -21.74 6.03
CA GLN A 683 -18.77 -22.73 7.08
C GLN A 683 -17.46 -23.08 7.78
N ALA A 684 -17.52 -23.27 9.09
CA ALA A 684 -16.40 -23.73 9.89
C ALA A 684 -16.86 -24.77 10.93
N HIS A 685 -16.20 -25.93 10.96
CA HIS A 685 -16.43 -26.97 11.97
C HIS A 685 -15.59 -26.65 13.20
N LEU A 686 -16.27 -26.21 14.25
CA LEU A 686 -15.65 -25.73 15.49
C LEU A 686 -15.74 -26.79 16.59
N ALA A 687 -14.67 -26.89 17.38
CA ALA A 687 -14.58 -27.78 18.52
C ALA A 687 -15.57 -27.36 19.62
N GLY A 688 -16.17 -28.34 20.23
CA GLY A 688 -17.01 -28.14 21.39
C GLY A 688 -16.23 -27.58 22.58
N GLN A 689 -16.89 -26.75 23.38
CA GLN A 689 -16.30 -26.19 24.58
C GLN A 689 -17.09 -26.63 25.81
N SER A 690 -16.38 -27.14 26.81
CA SER A 690 -16.93 -27.43 28.11
C SER A 690 -16.42 -26.40 29.12
N THR A 691 -17.32 -25.61 29.64
CA THR A 691 -17.03 -24.69 30.75
C THR A 691 -17.80 -25.16 31.97
N SER A 692 -17.40 -24.72 33.19
CA SER A 692 -18.10 -25.07 34.45
C SER A 692 -19.61 -24.76 34.46
N ARG A 693 -20.11 -24.03 33.47
CA ARG A 693 -21.51 -23.58 33.35
C ARG A 693 -22.22 -23.92 32.04
N SER A 694 -21.52 -24.45 31.04
CA SER A 694 -22.11 -24.77 29.74
C SER A 694 -21.29 -25.78 28.97
N PHE A 695 -22.01 -26.72 28.34
CA PHE A 695 -21.47 -27.64 27.35
C PHE A 695 -21.92 -27.18 25.94
N SER A 696 -20.98 -27.08 25.01
CA SER A 696 -21.24 -26.91 23.58
C SER A 696 -20.64 -28.11 22.86
N PRO A 697 -21.44 -28.88 22.07
CA PRO A 697 -20.87 -29.95 21.24
C PRO A 697 -20.05 -29.40 20.11
N ASP A 698 -19.31 -30.28 19.40
CA ASP A 698 -18.74 -29.92 18.11
C ASP A 698 -19.89 -29.49 17.18
N HIS A 699 -19.67 -28.40 16.45
CA HIS A 699 -20.74 -27.79 15.65
C HIS A 699 -20.18 -27.09 14.41
N VAL A 700 -21.00 -27.00 13.38
CA VAL A 700 -20.70 -26.21 12.20
C VAL A 700 -21.29 -24.82 12.39
N MET A 701 -20.43 -23.80 12.46
CA MET A 701 -20.83 -22.41 12.30
C MET A 701 -20.88 -22.06 10.81
N PHE A 702 -21.90 -21.33 10.39
CA PHE A 702 -22.02 -20.92 9.00
C PHE A 702 -22.58 -19.49 8.90
N ALA A 703 -22.25 -18.81 7.83
CA ALA A 703 -22.76 -17.49 7.49
C ALA A 703 -22.98 -17.39 5.99
N GLY A 704 -23.96 -16.59 5.59
CA GLY A 704 -24.22 -16.30 4.19
C GLY A 704 -24.64 -14.85 3.96
N LEU A 705 -24.31 -14.36 2.77
CA LEU A 705 -24.71 -13.06 2.24
C LEU A 705 -25.57 -13.29 1.01
N LYS A 706 -26.81 -12.84 1.07
CA LYS A 706 -27.82 -13.01 0.00
C LYS A 706 -27.58 -12.08 -1.18
N ASP A 707 -27.98 -12.50 -2.37
CA ASP A 707 -28.00 -11.67 -3.57
C ASP A 707 -29.18 -10.66 -3.54
N MET A 708 -29.13 -9.74 -2.59
CA MET A 708 -30.12 -8.68 -2.40
C MET A 708 -29.41 -7.32 -2.31
N VAL A 709 -30.03 -6.29 -2.88
CA VAL A 709 -29.49 -4.93 -2.78
C VAL A 709 -29.64 -4.44 -1.35
N PRO A 710 -28.55 -4.21 -0.61
CA PRO A 710 -28.68 -3.63 0.72
C PRO A 710 -29.14 -2.18 0.61
N PRO A 711 -29.97 -1.70 1.54
CA PRO A 711 -30.31 -0.29 1.59
C PRO A 711 -29.00 0.52 1.77
N VAL A 712 -28.89 1.61 1.04
CA VAL A 712 -27.70 2.47 1.09
C VAL A 712 -27.49 2.96 2.52
N PRO A 713 -26.32 2.70 3.15
CA PRO A 713 -26.06 3.14 4.51
C PRO A 713 -26.16 4.68 4.57
N GLY A 714 -26.98 5.20 5.47
CA GLY A 714 -27.04 6.63 5.74
C GLY A 714 -25.70 7.14 6.31
N GLU A 715 -25.43 8.41 6.12
CA GLU A 715 -24.13 9.10 6.40
C GLU A 715 -23.79 9.24 7.90
N THR A 716 -23.93 8.25 8.72
CA THR A 716 -23.58 8.36 10.14
C THR A 716 -22.21 7.76 10.43
N LYS A 717 -21.30 8.54 11.00
CA LYS A 717 -19.99 8.07 11.50
C LYS A 717 -20.16 7.53 12.94
N GLY A 718 -19.35 6.54 13.32
CA GLY A 718 -19.29 5.99 14.68
C GLY A 718 -19.99 4.64 14.85
N LEU A 719 -20.07 4.17 16.11
CA LEU A 719 -20.61 2.84 16.46
C LEU A 719 -22.03 2.61 15.93
N LEU A 720 -22.87 3.64 15.94
CA LEU A 720 -24.25 3.58 15.42
C LEU A 720 -24.28 3.42 13.90
N ALA A 721 -23.32 3.99 13.17
CA ALA A 721 -23.20 3.80 11.74
C ALA A 721 -22.83 2.36 11.41
N THR A 722 -21.86 1.80 12.13
CA THR A 722 -21.45 0.41 11.97
C THR A 722 -22.61 -0.54 12.25
N LEU A 723 -23.38 -0.29 13.31
CA LEU A 723 -24.57 -1.10 13.63
C LEU A 723 -25.64 -0.99 12.53
N ARG A 724 -25.91 0.21 12.01
CA ARG A 724 -26.87 0.38 10.91
C ARG A 724 -26.40 -0.29 9.62
N THR A 725 -25.12 -0.21 9.32
CA THR A 725 -24.54 -0.92 8.17
C THR A 725 -24.66 -2.42 8.32
N LEU A 726 -24.36 -2.97 9.51
CA LEU A 726 -24.60 -4.39 9.81
C LEU A 726 -26.07 -4.79 9.71
N GLN A 727 -26.98 -3.94 10.22
CA GLN A 727 -28.41 -4.16 10.11
C GLN A 727 -28.94 -4.13 8.66
N SER A 728 -28.28 -3.39 7.78
CA SER A 728 -28.65 -3.30 6.37
C SER A 728 -28.11 -4.44 5.50
N LEU A 729 -27.11 -5.21 6.00
CA LEU A 729 -26.56 -6.32 5.23
C LEU A 729 -27.56 -7.48 5.15
N PRO A 730 -27.86 -8.00 3.95
CA PRO A 730 -28.73 -9.14 3.76
C PRO A 730 -28.00 -10.45 4.11
N ALA A 731 -27.59 -10.55 5.37
CA ALA A 731 -26.73 -11.64 5.85
C ALA A 731 -27.39 -12.41 7.00
N TYR A 732 -26.92 -13.65 7.18
CA TYR A 732 -27.27 -14.49 8.32
C TYR A 732 -26.02 -15.18 8.89
N LEU A 733 -26.12 -15.55 10.17
CA LEU A 733 -25.12 -16.32 10.90
C LEU A 733 -25.82 -17.42 11.68
N GLY A 734 -25.35 -18.66 11.59
CA GLY A 734 -25.99 -19.77 12.29
C GLY A 734 -25.00 -20.84 12.73
N GLY A 735 -25.53 -21.81 13.50
CA GLY A 735 -24.80 -22.98 13.97
C GLY A 735 -25.68 -24.25 14.01
N TRP A 736 -25.06 -25.40 13.73
CA TRP A 736 -25.67 -26.72 13.80
C TRP A 736 -24.62 -27.79 14.22
N PRO A 737 -24.97 -28.73 15.13
CA PRO A 737 -26.09 -28.64 16.04
C PRO A 737 -25.98 -27.43 16.96
N ARG A 738 -27.09 -27.02 17.59
CA ARG A 738 -27.14 -25.79 18.41
C ARG A 738 -25.95 -25.67 19.33
N PRO A 739 -25.08 -24.64 19.15
CA PRO A 739 -23.86 -24.48 19.96
C PRO A 739 -24.13 -23.92 21.36
N GLY A 740 -25.37 -23.60 21.71
CA GLY A 740 -25.80 -23.08 23.00
C GLY A 740 -25.43 -21.61 23.26
N TYR A 741 -24.25 -21.16 22.84
CA TYR A 741 -23.84 -19.76 23.03
C TYR A 741 -24.56 -18.79 22.07
N LEU A 742 -24.96 -19.23 20.88
CA LEU A 742 -25.83 -18.41 20.01
C LEU A 742 -27.19 -18.17 20.63
N ASP A 743 -27.64 -19.11 21.48
CA ASP A 743 -28.88 -18.98 22.20
C ASP A 743 -28.79 -18.04 23.43
N ARG A 744 -27.56 -17.87 23.95
CA ARG A 744 -27.22 -17.07 25.16
C ARG A 744 -26.51 -15.76 24.85
N LEU A 745 -26.38 -15.37 23.59
CA LEU A 745 -25.79 -14.07 23.27
C LEU A 745 -26.46 -12.98 24.11
N PRO A 746 -25.71 -11.99 24.66
CA PRO A 746 -26.29 -10.91 25.48
C PRO A 746 -27.31 -10.05 24.71
N LEU A 747 -27.50 -10.31 23.44
CA LEU A 747 -28.63 -9.84 22.62
C LEU A 747 -29.98 -10.44 23.04
N GLY A 748 -29.98 -11.46 23.92
CA GLY A 748 -31.14 -12.20 24.35
C GLY A 748 -31.89 -11.63 25.55
N LEU A 749 -31.60 -10.43 26.02
CA LEU A 749 -32.42 -9.77 27.02
C LEU A 749 -33.74 -9.37 26.38
N GLY A 750 -34.78 -10.22 26.53
CA GLY A 750 -36.16 -9.92 26.13
C GLY A 750 -36.73 -10.71 24.95
N GLY A 751 -36.01 -11.72 24.41
CA GLY A 751 -36.57 -12.61 23.40
C GLY A 751 -37.70 -13.50 24.04
N GLY A 752 -38.93 -13.37 23.55
CA GLY A 752 -40.01 -14.30 23.87
C GLY A 752 -39.68 -15.72 23.36
N PRO A 753 -40.47 -16.73 23.76
CA PRO A 753 -40.34 -18.08 23.23
C PRO A 753 -40.50 -18.03 21.70
N PRO A 754 -39.85 -18.95 20.96
CA PRO A 754 -40.04 -19.04 19.52
C PRO A 754 -41.53 -19.36 19.20
N ASP A 755 -41.99 -18.80 18.08
CA ASP A 755 -43.31 -19.14 17.54
C ASP A 755 -43.34 -20.60 17.04
N ALA A 756 -44.50 -21.06 16.57
CA ALA A 756 -44.70 -22.43 16.08
C ALA A 756 -43.77 -22.82 14.90
N MET A 757 -43.24 -21.83 14.18
CA MET A 757 -42.28 -21.99 13.09
C MET A 757 -40.80 -21.83 13.54
N GLY A 758 -40.54 -21.61 14.82
CA GLY A 758 -39.23 -21.49 15.39
C GLY A 758 -38.64 -20.07 15.39
N PHE A 759 -39.41 -19.03 15.04
CA PHE A 759 -38.90 -17.65 14.98
C PHE A 759 -39.10 -16.91 16.30
N SER A 760 -38.11 -16.13 16.68
CA SER A 760 -38.20 -15.20 17.81
C SER A 760 -37.49 -13.90 17.48
N LYS A 761 -37.97 -12.76 17.98
CA LYS A 761 -37.38 -11.45 17.82
C LYS A 761 -36.56 -11.11 19.06
N LEU A 762 -35.30 -10.83 18.90
CA LEU A 762 -34.36 -10.45 19.96
C LEU A 762 -34.30 -8.93 20.12
N PHE A 763 -33.67 -8.47 21.19
CA PHE A 763 -33.34 -7.06 21.39
C PHE A 763 -32.49 -6.52 20.22
N ILE A 764 -32.56 -5.21 19.90
CA ILE A 764 -31.83 -4.55 18.78
C ILE A 764 -32.33 -4.97 17.38
N GLY A 765 -33.50 -5.60 17.26
CA GLY A 765 -34.08 -5.91 15.95
C GLY A 765 -33.52 -7.15 15.26
N VAL A 766 -32.72 -7.95 15.95
CA VAL A 766 -32.22 -9.24 15.43
C VAL A 766 -33.36 -10.27 15.52
N TRP A 767 -33.56 -11.03 14.46
CA TRP A 767 -34.41 -12.22 14.42
C TRP A 767 -33.57 -13.47 14.62
N ARG A 768 -34.12 -14.47 15.27
CA ARG A 768 -33.56 -15.79 15.48
C ARG A 768 -34.54 -16.85 15.02
N TRP A 769 -34.03 -17.86 14.32
CA TRP A 769 -34.74 -19.08 13.96
C TRP A 769 -34.13 -20.30 14.64
N GLN A 770 -34.96 -21.13 15.30
CA GLN A 770 -34.50 -22.27 16.05
C GLN A 770 -35.39 -23.49 15.73
N MET A 771 -34.95 -24.39 14.84
CA MET A 771 -35.65 -25.62 14.50
C MET A 771 -34.64 -26.66 13.98
N ASN A 772 -34.96 -27.95 14.06
CA ASN A 772 -34.17 -29.07 13.50
C ASN A 772 -32.65 -29.05 13.93
N GLY A 773 -32.41 -28.61 15.14
CA GLY A 773 -31.05 -28.48 15.63
C GLY A 773 -30.28 -27.24 15.14
N PHE A 774 -30.88 -26.37 14.36
CA PHE A 774 -30.30 -25.10 13.93
C PHE A 774 -30.60 -23.98 14.93
N SER A 775 -29.64 -23.03 15.01
CA SER A 775 -29.86 -21.70 15.58
C SER A 775 -29.30 -20.69 14.62
N VAL A 776 -30.12 -19.82 14.02
CA VAL A 776 -29.73 -18.87 12.98
C VAL A 776 -30.21 -17.48 13.32
N LEU A 777 -29.34 -16.49 13.10
CA LEU A 777 -29.58 -15.08 13.38
C LEU A 777 -29.54 -14.26 12.08
N SER A 778 -30.44 -13.30 11.95
CA SER A 778 -30.41 -12.27 10.91
C SER A 778 -31.10 -11.00 11.40
N PHE A 779 -30.82 -9.86 10.78
CA PHE A 779 -31.61 -8.65 11.00
C PHE A 779 -32.94 -8.64 10.20
N ASP A 780 -33.05 -9.51 9.19
CA ASP A 780 -34.24 -9.64 8.34
C ASP A 780 -34.85 -11.04 8.51
N ARG A 781 -36.15 -11.06 8.91
CA ARG A 781 -36.90 -12.30 9.07
C ARG A 781 -37.05 -13.06 7.76
N SER A 782 -37.21 -12.36 6.62
CA SER A 782 -37.43 -13.01 5.32
C SER A 782 -36.21 -13.87 4.91
N ILE A 783 -35.01 -13.43 5.31
CA ILE A 783 -33.77 -14.21 5.11
C ILE A 783 -33.83 -15.50 5.92
N LEU A 784 -34.27 -15.47 7.16
CA LEU A 784 -34.39 -16.66 7.99
C LEU A 784 -35.47 -17.62 7.46
N GLU A 785 -36.57 -17.11 6.91
CA GLU A 785 -37.60 -17.91 6.27
C GLU A 785 -37.06 -18.66 5.05
N ASN A 786 -36.25 -18.01 4.22
CA ASN A 786 -35.54 -18.67 3.13
C ASN A 786 -34.50 -19.68 3.66
N CYS A 787 -33.75 -19.36 4.71
CA CYS A 787 -32.82 -20.29 5.36
C CYS A 787 -33.52 -21.55 5.86
N ALA A 788 -34.72 -21.40 6.52
CA ALA A 788 -35.46 -22.50 7.08
C ALA A 788 -35.85 -23.59 6.04
N ILE A 789 -36.01 -23.20 4.77
CA ILE A 789 -36.37 -24.13 3.68
C ILE A 789 -35.11 -24.90 3.20
N HIS A 790 -33.98 -24.28 3.18
CA HIS A 790 -32.76 -24.81 2.51
C HIS A 790 -31.78 -25.49 3.47
N LEU A 791 -31.70 -25.04 4.73
CA LEU A 791 -30.71 -25.51 5.69
C LEU A 791 -30.93 -26.97 6.08
N ARG A 792 -29.98 -27.83 5.73
CA ARG A 792 -29.91 -29.23 6.15
C ARG A 792 -28.46 -29.73 6.10
N PRO A 793 -28.08 -30.67 6.97
CA PRO A 793 -26.82 -31.36 6.85
C PRO A 793 -26.84 -32.31 5.65
N ILE A 794 -25.80 -32.26 4.83
CA ILE A 794 -25.60 -33.12 3.66
C ILE A 794 -24.18 -33.69 3.65
N PRO A 795 -23.97 -34.87 3.01
CA PRO A 795 -22.64 -35.39 2.76
C PRO A 795 -21.82 -34.41 1.91
N ALA A 796 -20.54 -34.31 2.21
CA ALA A 796 -19.55 -33.62 1.38
C ALA A 796 -18.62 -34.62 0.71
N GLU A 797 -18.11 -34.27 -0.45
CA GLU A 797 -17.19 -35.14 -1.20
C GLU A 797 -15.82 -35.23 -0.50
N ASP A 798 -15.41 -34.15 0.17
CA ASP A 798 -14.12 -33.97 0.81
C ASP A 798 -14.22 -33.83 2.33
N PHE A 799 -13.11 -34.09 3.01
CA PHE A 799 -12.94 -33.76 4.42
C PHE A 799 -12.45 -32.32 4.55
N ALA A 800 -13.23 -31.46 5.20
CA ALA A 800 -12.79 -30.11 5.49
C ALA A 800 -13.39 -29.58 6.80
N GLN A 801 -12.66 -28.72 7.46
CA GLN A 801 -13.12 -27.99 8.65
C GLN A 801 -13.64 -26.58 8.27
N GLY A 802 -13.07 -25.97 7.23
CA GLY A 802 -13.50 -24.66 6.71
C GLY A 802 -13.89 -24.76 5.25
N ARG A 803 -14.98 -24.11 4.86
CA ARG A 803 -15.42 -23.98 3.47
C ARG A 803 -15.86 -22.56 3.21
N ILE A 804 -15.40 -21.98 2.13
CA ILE A 804 -15.79 -20.64 1.68
C ILE A 804 -16.17 -20.75 0.22
N ARG A 805 -17.31 -20.16 -0.15
CA ARG A 805 -17.75 -20.02 -1.53
C ARG A 805 -18.09 -18.56 -1.81
N ILE A 806 -17.57 -18.04 -2.90
CA ILE A 806 -17.85 -16.71 -3.44
C ILE A 806 -18.37 -16.92 -4.87
N GLY A 807 -19.55 -16.43 -5.18
CA GLY A 807 -20.15 -16.45 -6.50
C GLY A 807 -19.60 -15.37 -7.44
N ASP A 808 -20.18 -15.23 -8.63
CA ASP A 808 -19.85 -14.15 -9.56
C ASP A 808 -20.39 -12.81 -9.05
N LEU A 809 -19.54 -12.07 -8.32
CA LEU A 809 -19.91 -10.80 -7.72
C LEU A 809 -20.22 -9.72 -8.77
N GLY A 810 -19.64 -9.84 -9.97
CA GLY A 810 -19.90 -8.89 -11.06
C GLY A 810 -21.31 -9.00 -11.63
N LYS A 811 -21.90 -10.21 -11.59
CA LYS A 811 -23.28 -10.47 -12.02
C LYS A 811 -24.31 -10.38 -10.88
N SER A 812 -23.87 -10.26 -9.65
CA SER A 812 -24.76 -10.17 -8.49
C SER A 812 -25.43 -8.81 -8.38
N ARG A 813 -26.59 -8.76 -7.70
CA ARG A 813 -27.25 -7.49 -7.32
C ARG A 813 -26.42 -6.65 -6.35
N LEU A 814 -25.47 -7.27 -5.68
CA LEU A 814 -24.52 -6.61 -4.78
C LEU A 814 -23.39 -5.88 -5.53
N SER A 815 -23.24 -6.06 -6.85
CA SER A 815 -22.16 -5.45 -7.65
C SER A 815 -22.09 -3.93 -7.49
N ALA A 816 -23.22 -3.24 -7.47
CA ALA A 816 -23.30 -1.79 -7.26
C ALA A 816 -22.76 -1.38 -5.87
N TRP A 817 -23.03 -2.18 -4.84
CA TRP A 817 -22.54 -1.94 -3.48
C TRP A 817 -21.01 -2.14 -3.41
N PHE A 818 -20.49 -3.24 -3.99
CA PHE A 818 -19.04 -3.47 -4.10
C PHE A 818 -18.34 -2.38 -4.90
N ASN A 819 -18.95 -1.93 -6.02
CA ASN A 819 -18.44 -0.82 -6.81
C ASN A 819 -18.34 0.47 -5.98
N THR A 820 -19.37 0.78 -5.19
CA THR A 820 -19.36 1.97 -4.33
C THR A 820 -18.28 1.91 -3.27
N PHE A 821 -18.14 0.77 -2.61
CA PHE A 821 -17.10 0.55 -1.61
C PHE A 821 -15.68 0.70 -2.22
N TRP A 822 -15.45 0.04 -3.36
CA TRP A 822 -14.18 0.11 -4.06
C TRP A 822 -13.87 1.53 -4.56
N PHE A 823 -14.86 2.19 -5.15
CA PHE A 823 -14.71 3.57 -5.63
C PHE A 823 -14.28 4.52 -4.53
N ARG A 824 -14.95 4.47 -3.38
CA ARG A 824 -14.61 5.32 -2.23
C ARG A 824 -13.16 5.09 -1.79
N ARG A 825 -12.74 3.85 -1.75
CA ARG A 825 -11.40 3.49 -1.35
C ARG A 825 -10.34 3.95 -2.37
N ALA A 826 -10.59 3.72 -3.65
CA ALA A 826 -9.74 4.18 -4.74
C ALA A 826 -9.66 5.72 -4.81
N ALA A 827 -10.78 6.40 -4.56
CA ALA A 827 -10.82 7.85 -4.47
C ALA A 827 -9.97 8.39 -3.31
N GLN A 828 -10.01 7.74 -2.15
CA GLN A 828 -9.19 8.10 -0.99
C GLN A 828 -7.69 8.00 -1.29
N THR A 829 -7.26 6.89 -1.92
CA THR A 829 -5.85 6.70 -2.33
C THR A 829 -5.41 7.72 -3.38
N THR A 830 -6.25 7.96 -4.40
CA THR A 830 -5.97 8.96 -5.45
C THR A 830 -5.80 10.35 -4.86
N ARG A 831 -6.63 10.70 -3.87
CA ARG A 831 -6.51 11.96 -3.15
C ARG A 831 -5.19 12.07 -2.38
N GLY A 832 -4.75 11.01 -1.70
CA GLY A 832 -3.47 10.99 -0.99
C GLY A 832 -2.31 11.40 -1.89
N ASN A 833 -2.28 10.89 -3.12
CA ASN A 833 -1.26 11.28 -4.10
C ASN A 833 -1.38 12.73 -4.55
N LEU A 834 -2.61 13.23 -4.78
CA LEU A 834 -2.82 14.64 -5.11
C LEU A 834 -2.37 15.56 -3.99
N MET A 835 -2.59 15.18 -2.73
CA MET A 835 -2.11 15.93 -1.57
C MET A 835 -0.57 15.97 -1.52
N LEU A 836 0.13 14.89 -1.87
CA LEU A 836 1.58 14.89 -1.96
C LEU A 836 2.06 15.88 -3.04
N LEU A 837 1.45 15.84 -4.23
CA LEU A 837 1.79 16.77 -5.31
C LEU A 837 1.57 18.23 -4.90
N ASP A 838 0.50 18.51 -4.18
CA ASP A 838 0.22 19.85 -3.65
C ASP A 838 1.23 20.29 -2.59
N SER A 839 1.61 19.38 -1.69
CA SER A 839 2.61 19.67 -0.67
C SER A 839 3.97 20.01 -1.29
N LEU A 840 4.36 19.30 -2.35
CA LEU A 840 5.58 19.64 -3.10
C LEU A 840 5.50 21.04 -3.72
N GLN A 841 4.37 21.40 -4.31
CA GLN A 841 4.19 22.72 -4.93
C GLN A 841 4.08 23.84 -3.91
N GLN A 842 3.31 23.65 -2.84
CA GLN A 842 3.00 24.72 -1.89
C GLN A 842 4.09 24.89 -0.83
N GLN A 843 4.60 23.77 -0.30
CA GLN A 843 5.56 23.80 0.81
C GLN A 843 7.01 23.89 0.30
N LEU A 844 7.33 23.20 -0.80
CA LEU A 844 8.68 23.12 -1.35
C LEU A 844 8.87 23.92 -2.65
N LYS A 845 7.84 24.67 -3.08
CA LYS A 845 7.87 25.52 -4.29
C LYS A 845 8.35 24.81 -5.56
N VAL A 846 8.11 23.51 -5.64
CA VAL A 846 8.40 22.72 -6.85
C VAL A 846 7.51 23.22 -7.98
N PRO A 847 8.05 23.47 -9.19
CA PRO A 847 7.24 23.84 -10.35
C PRO A 847 6.12 22.82 -10.58
N PRO A 848 4.89 23.26 -10.92
CA PRO A 848 3.78 22.34 -11.11
C PRO A 848 4.08 21.20 -12.08
N GLU A 849 4.74 21.48 -13.21
CA GLU A 849 5.09 20.52 -14.25
C GLU A 849 6.08 19.45 -13.76
N GLU A 850 6.88 19.77 -12.76
CA GLU A 850 7.92 18.89 -12.21
C GLU A 850 7.46 18.11 -10.98
N ALA A 851 6.35 18.51 -10.33
CA ALA A 851 5.92 17.94 -9.05
C ALA A 851 5.70 16.42 -9.12
N LEU A 852 5.14 15.90 -10.22
CA LEU A 852 4.95 14.46 -10.40
C LEU A 852 6.30 13.74 -10.50
N SER A 853 7.24 14.24 -11.28
CA SER A 853 8.55 13.62 -11.44
C SER A 853 9.37 13.65 -10.14
N PHE A 854 9.26 14.72 -9.36
CA PHE A 854 9.88 14.81 -8.04
C PHE A 854 9.24 13.85 -7.02
N ALA A 855 7.92 13.77 -6.99
CA ALA A 855 7.22 12.80 -6.13
C ALA A 855 7.65 11.36 -6.44
N GLU A 856 7.68 10.99 -7.73
CA GLU A 856 8.12 9.67 -8.20
C GLU A 856 9.60 9.40 -7.87
N ARG A 857 10.45 10.40 -7.95
CA ARG A 857 11.87 10.28 -7.58
C ARG A 857 12.06 10.10 -6.08
N ILE A 858 11.38 10.88 -5.24
CA ILE A 858 11.46 10.78 -3.78
C ILE A 858 10.94 9.43 -3.30
N LEU A 859 9.85 8.94 -3.86
CA LEU A 859 9.27 7.64 -3.51
C LEU A 859 9.98 6.46 -4.17
N ASP A 860 10.78 6.73 -5.21
CA ASP A 860 11.34 5.72 -6.10
C ASP A 860 10.25 4.79 -6.66
N ALA A 861 9.10 5.37 -7.02
CA ALA A 861 7.91 4.66 -7.49
C ALA A 861 7.11 5.54 -8.45
N LYS A 862 6.35 4.93 -9.36
CA LYS A 862 5.39 5.65 -10.21
C LYS A 862 4.10 5.91 -9.47
N LEU A 863 3.61 7.16 -9.47
CA LEU A 863 2.31 7.48 -8.91
C LEU A 863 1.21 6.90 -9.82
N GLN A 864 0.34 6.11 -9.23
CA GLN A 864 -0.76 5.43 -9.92
C GLN A 864 -2.11 5.94 -9.40
N CYS A 865 -2.99 6.31 -10.32
CA CYS A 865 -4.34 6.69 -9.97
C CYS A 865 -5.20 5.43 -9.77
N SER A 866 -5.61 5.16 -8.54
CA SER A 866 -6.43 3.99 -8.19
C SER A 866 -7.83 4.01 -8.81
N LEU A 867 -8.29 5.15 -9.33
CA LEU A 867 -9.53 5.27 -10.09
C LEU A 867 -9.40 4.84 -11.56
N GLY A 868 -8.20 4.44 -11.99
CA GLY A 868 -7.94 4.04 -13.38
C GLY A 868 -7.58 5.18 -14.34
N GLY A 869 -7.47 6.41 -13.85
CA GLY A 869 -7.05 7.58 -14.63
C GLY A 869 -5.54 7.83 -14.62
N LYS A 870 -5.18 9.02 -15.09
CA LYS A 870 -3.82 9.56 -15.00
C LYS A 870 -3.85 10.84 -14.17
N TYR A 871 -2.75 11.15 -13.49
CA TYR A 871 -2.54 12.47 -12.91
C TYR A 871 -2.23 13.44 -14.06
N ILE A 872 -3.01 14.48 -14.16
CA ILE A 872 -2.88 15.53 -15.19
C ILE A 872 -2.81 16.89 -14.50
N LEU A 873 -2.03 17.78 -15.07
CA LEU A 873 -2.01 19.16 -14.64
C LEU A 873 -3.20 19.86 -15.28
N GLY A 874 -4.15 20.32 -14.44
CA GLY A 874 -5.30 21.09 -14.89
C GLY A 874 -4.87 22.38 -15.60
N LYS A 875 -5.67 22.85 -16.55
CA LYS A 875 -5.42 24.16 -17.16
C LYS A 875 -5.59 25.23 -16.09
N ALA A 876 -4.63 26.15 -16.01
CA ALA A 876 -4.84 27.36 -15.26
C ALA A 876 -6.07 28.07 -15.84
N ASP A 877 -7.12 28.21 -15.03
CA ASP A 877 -8.26 29.03 -15.43
C ASP A 877 -7.78 30.47 -15.62
N SER A 878 -8.43 31.23 -16.53
CA SER A 878 -8.04 32.60 -16.88
C SER A 878 -7.91 33.53 -15.65
N ASN A 879 -8.45 33.13 -14.50
CA ASN A 879 -8.38 33.84 -13.23
C ASN A 879 -7.37 33.25 -12.23
N SER A 880 -7.04 31.92 -12.34
CA SER A 880 -6.07 31.25 -11.48
C SER A 880 -4.75 31.10 -12.22
N GLN A 881 -3.71 31.77 -11.76
CA GLN A 881 -2.37 31.70 -12.36
C GLN A 881 -1.62 30.40 -12.05
N LYS A 882 -2.18 29.49 -11.26
CA LYS A 882 -1.49 28.27 -10.84
C LYS A 882 -2.27 27.03 -11.23
N ALA A 883 -1.67 26.22 -12.09
CA ALA A 883 -2.23 24.93 -12.49
C ALA A 883 -2.17 23.94 -11.31
N MET A 884 -3.25 23.19 -11.09
CA MET A 884 -3.36 22.18 -10.01
C MET A 884 -3.41 20.77 -10.60
N TRP A 885 -2.87 19.82 -9.87
CA TRP A 885 -2.93 18.41 -10.24
C TRP A 885 -4.30 17.81 -9.99
N GLU A 886 -4.80 17.08 -10.97
CA GLU A 886 -6.09 16.39 -10.96
C GLU A 886 -5.94 14.93 -11.44
N SER A 887 -6.92 14.11 -11.13
CA SER A 887 -7.05 12.79 -11.76
C SER A 887 -8.00 12.89 -12.97
N SER A 888 -7.58 12.37 -14.11
CA SER A 888 -8.44 12.31 -15.33
C SER A 888 -9.70 11.44 -15.14
N ALA A 889 -9.69 10.53 -14.16
CA ALA A 889 -10.83 9.69 -13.79
C ALA A 889 -11.69 10.28 -12.67
N TRP A 890 -11.35 11.47 -12.14
CA TRP A 890 -12.17 12.10 -11.11
C TRP A 890 -13.46 12.62 -11.71
N PRO A 891 -14.63 12.34 -11.10
CA PRO A 891 -15.89 12.82 -11.64
C PRO A 891 -15.93 14.36 -11.66
N LYS A 892 -16.05 14.94 -12.84
CA LYS A 892 -15.95 16.39 -13.02
C LYS A 892 -17.09 17.20 -12.43
N GLN A 893 -18.25 16.63 -12.14
CA GLN A 893 -19.36 17.23 -11.38
C GLN A 893 -20.44 16.19 -11.12
N ILE A 894 -20.89 16.07 -9.87
CA ILE A 894 -22.16 15.43 -9.57
C ILE A 894 -23.18 16.55 -9.42
N VAL A 895 -24.04 16.71 -10.40
CA VAL A 895 -25.19 17.60 -10.31
C VAL A 895 -26.26 16.89 -9.50
N ILE A 896 -26.31 17.15 -8.21
CA ILE A 896 -27.47 16.78 -7.40
C ILE A 896 -28.41 17.99 -7.41
N SER A 897 -29.54 17.86 -8.16
CA SER A 897 -30.72 18.69 -8.05
C SER A 897 -30.47 20.17 -7.73
N GLY A 898 -29.92 20.94 -8.68
CA GLY A 898 -29.87 22.40 -8.62
C GLY A 898 -28.67 23.03 -7.92
N SER A 899 -27.79 22.31 -7.27
CA SER A 899 -26.54 22.82 -6.72
C SER A 899 -25.33 22.21 -7.42
N LYS A 900 -24.48 23.05 -8.02
CA LYS A 900 -23.18 22.66 -8.52
C LYS A 900 -22.28 22.44 -7.31
N LEU A 901 -22.08 21.19 -6.89
CA LEU A 901 -21.07 20.84 -5.91
C LEU A 901 -19.71 20.76 -6.61
N PRO A 902 -18.67 21.42 -6.10
CA PRO A 902 -17.34 21.32 -6.68
C PRO A 902 -16.80 19.90 -6.57
N SER A 903 -16.14 19.45 -7.62
CA SER A 903 -15.60 18.11 -7.78
C SER A 903 -14.46 17.75 -6.83
N LEU A 904 -14.05 18.64 -5.94
CA LEU A 904 -12.90 18.52 -5.04
C LEU A 904 -13.28 18.58 -3.55
N GLY A 905 -14.53 18.33 -3.20
CA GLY A 905 -14.91 18.17 -1.81
C GLY A 905 -14.19 16.96 -1.20
N PHE A 906 -13.42 17.18 -0.13
CA PHE A 906 -12.69 16.13 0.57
C PHE A 906 -13.59 15.25 1.47
N ASP A 907 -14.89 15.30 1.34
CA ASP A 907 -15.83 14.43 2.05
C ASP A 907 -16.12 13.17 1.24
N ASP A 908 -15.38 12.08 1.56
CA ASP A 908 -15.44 10.80 0.88
C ASP A 908 -16.74 10.03 1.07
N THR A 909 -17.53 10.43 2.07
CA THR A 909 -18.73 9.67 2.44
C THR A 909 -19.86 9.84 1.42
N LYS A 910 -19.81 10.87 0.58
CA LYS A 910 -20.88 11.25 -0.35
C LYS A 910 -20.58 10.94 -1.82
N SER A 911 -19.34 10.57 -2.17
CA SER A 911 -19.02 10.29 -3.55
C SER A 911 -19.60 8.95 -4.01
N MET A 912 -20.62 9.03 -4.88
CA MET A 912 -21.12 7.86 -5.60
C MET A 912 -20.24 7.61 -6.83
N PRO A 913 -20.02 6.34 -7.20
CA PRO A 913 -19.30 6.04 -8.43
C PRO A 913 -20.06 6.59 -9.64
N PRO A 914 -19.38 7.02 -10.71
CA PRO A 914 -20.01 7.29 -11.99
C PRO A 914 -20.80 6.08 -12.48
N GLU A 915 -21.88 6.29 -13.27
CA GLU A 915 -22.73 5.20 -13.76
C GLU A 915 -21.96 4.11 -14.52
N ASN A 916 -20.87 4.48 -15.19
CA ASN A 916 -20.03 3.56 -15.95
C ASN A 916 -18.85 2.99 -15.15
N TYR A 917 -18.74 3.31 -13.86
CA TYR A 917 -17.63 2.81 -13.06
C TYR A 917 -17.86 1.35 -12.68
N GLN A 918 -16.89 0.52 -12.97
CA GLN A 918 -16.83 -0.85 -12.52
C GLN A 918 -15.48 -1.11 -11.87
N ALA A 919 -15.48 -1.64 -10.65
CA ALA A 919 -14.26 -2.02 -9.97
C ALA A 919 -13.47 -3.01 -10.84
N PRO A 920 -12.16 -2.80 -11.05
CA PRO A 920 -11.38 -3.59 -11.99
C PRO A 920 -11.49 -5.10 -11.77
N TRP A 921 -11.46 -5.56 -10.51
CA TRP A 921 -11.52 -6.97 -10.19
C TRP A 921 -12.91 -7.61 -10.45
N LEU A 922 -14.01 -6.86 -10.41
CA LEU A 922 -15.34 -7.35 -10.79
C LEU A 922 -15.45 -7.67 -12.30
N GLN A 923 -14.57 -7.10 -13.12
CA GLN A 923 -14.57 -7.32 -14.55
C GLN A 923 -14.13 -8.75 -14.91
N TRP A 924 -13.19 -9.30 -14.16
CA TRP A 924 -12.58 -10.59 -14.48
C TRP A 924 -12.85 -11.72 -13.49
N PHE A 925 -13.21 -11.42 -12.24
CA PHE A 925 -13.52 -12.44 -11.22
C PHE A 925 -14.90 -13.08 -11.50
N ARG A 926 -14.95 -14.41 -11.50
CA ARG A 926 -16.18 -15.19 -11.80
C ARG A 926 -16.60 -16.10 -10.66
N GLY A 927 -15.78 -16.24 -9.62
CA GLY A 927 -16.09 -17.00 -8.42
C GLY A 927 -14.88 -17.62 -7.77
N ALA A 928 -15.04 -18.11 -6.54
CA ALA A 928 -14.02 -18.85 -5.83
C ALA A 928 -14.65 -19.86 -4.86
N GLN A 929 -13.95 -20.97 -4.63
CA GLN A 929 -14.25 -21.95 -3.59
C GLN A 929 -12.95 -22.32 -2.91
N LEU A 930 -12.95 -22.32 -1.57
CA LEU A 930 -11.79 -22.64 -0.75
C LEU A 930 -12.19 -23.60 0.37
N HIS A 931 -11.41 -24.64 0.56
CA HIS A 931 -11.56 -25.62 1.63
C HIS A 931 -10.30 -25.66 2.48
N LEU A 932 -10.48 -25.59 3.79
CA LEU A 932 -9.40 -25.61 4.77
C LEU A 932 -9.48 -26.91 5.57
N THR A 933 -8.37 -27.61 5.68
CA THR A 933 -8.25 -28.81 6.49
C THR A 933 -6.98 -28.75 7.32
N GLN A 934 -7.12 -28.83 8.63
CA GLN A 934 -6.00 -28.98 9.54
C GLN A 934 -5.93 -30.41 10.06
N LEU A 935 -4.81 -31.06 9.82
CA LEU A 935 -4.43 -32.33 10.37
C LEU A 935 -3.28 -32.13 11.37
N PRO A 936 -2.96 -33.09 12.24
CA PRO A 936 -1.90 -32.93 13.24
C PRO A 936 -0.54 -32.52 12.69
N GLU A 937 -0.22 -32.87 11.45
CA GLU A 937 1.10 -32.68 10.81
C GLU A 937 1.07 -31.77 9.59
N ARG A 938 -0.12 -31.28 9.19
CA ARG A 938 -0.25 -30.42 8.00
C ARG A 938 -1.49 -29.56 8.03
N LEU A 939 -1.35 -28.38 7.46
CA LEU A 939 -2.46 -27.49 7.11
C LEU A 939 -2.63 -27.53 5.59
N ILE A 940 -3.84 -27.73 5.12
CA ILE A 940 -4.19 -27.90 3.71
C ILE A 940 -5.22 -26.85 3.33
N VAL A 941 -4.97 -26.12 2.27
CA VAL A 941 -5.96 -25.25 1.60
C VAL A 941 -6.07 -25.70 0.17
N VAL A 942 -7.25 -26.16 -0.23
CA VAL A 942 -7.55 -26.54 -1.60
C VAL A 942 -8.69 -25.67 -2.10
N GLY A 943 -8.60 -25.22 -3.33
CA GLY A 943 -9.68 -24.41 -3.88
C GLY A 943 -9.60 -24.19 -5.36
N THR A 944 -10.61 -23.47 -5.85
CA THR A 944 -10.68 -23.03 -7.24
C THR A 944 -11.01 -21.55 -7.29
N ILE A 945 -10.43 -20.87 -8.26
CA ILE A 945 -10.78 -19.49 -8.62
C ILE A 945 -11.17 -19.50 -10.09
N ASP A 946 -12.38 -19.07 -10.38
CA ASP A 946 -12.90 -18.92 -11.73
C ASP A 946 -12.65 -17.48 -12.20
N ILE A 947 -11.96 -17.32 -13.30
CA ILE A 947 -11.59 -16.02 -13.88
C ILE A 947 -11.96 -15.95 -15.36
N GLU A 948 -12.05 -14.76 -15.90
CA GLU A 948 -12.06 -14.55 -17.34
C GLU A 948 -10.71 -14.96 -17.93
N PRO A 949 -10.67 -15.71 -19.04
CA PRO A 949 -9.43 -16.19 -19.63
C PRO A 949 -8.43 -15.08 -19.92
N ILE A 950 -7.17 -15.36 -19.72
CA ILE A 950 -6.07 -14.43 -19.98
C ILE A 950 -5.47 -14.74 -21.33
N PRO A 951 -5.47 -13.78 -22.29
CA PRO A 951 -4.85 -13.99 -23.58
C PRO A 951 -3.33 -14.16 -23.42
N VAL A 952 -2.82 -15.25 -23.95
CA VAL A 952 -1.38 -15.60 -23.90
C VAL A 952 -0.65 -15.13 -25.15
N SER A 953 -1.36 -15.03 -26.29
CA SER A 953 -0.76 -14.59 -27.53
C SER A 953 -0.65 -13.06 -27.65
N PRO A 954 0.39 -12.53 -28.31
CA PRO A 954 0.51 -11.08 -28.54
C PRO A 954 -0.67 -10.49 -29.31
N ASN A 955 -1.30 -11.26 -30.21
CA ASN A 955 -2.45 -10.82 -30.99
C ASN A 955 -3.74 -10.77 -30.15
N GLU A 956 -3.93 -11.73 -29.25
CA GLU A 956 -5.05 -11.73 -28.29
C GLU A 956 -4.94 -10.60 -27.30
N MET A 957 -3.73 -10.33 -26.77
CA MET A 957 -3.48 -9.19 -25.89
C MET A 957 -3.72 -7.84 -26.57
N ALA A 958 -3.47 -7.72 -27.87
CA ALA A 958 -3.73 -6.52 -28.66
C ALA A 958 -5.24 -6.32 -28.90
N ALA A 959 -5.97 -7.41 -29.19
CA ALA A 959 -7.42 -7.39 -29.37
C ALA A 959 -8.16 -6.99 -28.09
N GLU A 960 -7.74 -7.52 -26.94
CA GLU A 960 -8.33 -7.18 -25.63
C GLU A 960 -8.10 -5.69 -25.26
N LYS A 961 -6.96 -5.12 -25.64
CA LYS A 961 -6.69 -3.67 -25.45
C LYS A 961 -7.52 -2.76 -26.31
N SER A 962 -8.04 -3.24 -27.43
CA SER A 962 -8.87 -2.45 -28.35
C SER A 962 -10.35 -2.42 -27.93
N THR A 963 -10.81 -3.42 -27.19
CA THR A 963 -12.22 -3.55 -26.76
C THR A 963 -12.48 -2.97 -25.38
N ASN A 964 -11.48 -2.90 -24.51
CA ASN A 964 -11.58 -2.28 -23.19
C ASN A 964 -10.77 -0.98 -23.20
N GLY A 965 -11.39 0.13 -22.86
CA GLY A 965 -10.66 1.38 -22.66
C GLY A 965 -9.43 1.17 -21.76
N PRO A 966 -8.49 2.11 -21.65
CA PRO A 966 -7.20 1.89 -21.02
C PRO A 966 -7.39 1.48 -19.56
N LEU A 967 -7.37 0.16 -19.31
CA LEU A 967 -7.24 -0.39 -17.97
C LEU A 967 -5.88 0.05 -17.43
N PRO A 968 -5.81 0.59 -16.22
CA PRO A 968 -4.53 0.90 -15.60
C PRO A 968 -3.74 -0.41 -15.50
N LYS A 969 -2.51 -0.39 -15.99
CA LYS A 969 -1.56 -1.48 -15.74
C LYS A 969 -1.24 -1.47 -14.25
N MET A 970 -1.77 -2.41 -13.53
CA MET A 970 -1.55 -2.57 -12.10
C MET A 970 -0.54 -3.66 -11.84
N ASP A 971 0.46 -3.41 -11.02
CA ASP A 971 1.48 -4.38 -10.63
C ASP A 971 1.12 -5.09 -9.32
N LEU A 972 1.52 -6.34 -9.25
CA LEU A 972 1.34 -7.18 -8.07
C LEU A 972 2.36 -6.85 -7.00
N ASP A 973 1.93 -6.20 -5.94
CA ASP A 973 2.71 -6.03 -4.71
C ASP A 973 2.25 -6.95 -3.56
N LEU A 974 1.37 -7.93 -3.85
CA LEU A 974 0.76 -8.75 -2.79
C LEU A 974 1.79 -9.62 -2.05
N PHE A 975 2.88 -9.98 -2.72
CA PHE A 975 3.92 -10.84 -2.16
C PHE A 975 5.34 -10.41 -2.53
N ASN A 976 5.53 -9.26 -3.17
CA ASN A 976 6.86 -8.86 -3.67
C ASN A 976 7.57 -10.00 -4.43
N LEU A 977 6.83 -10.82 -5.17
CA LEU A 977 7.39 -11.93 -5.92
C LEU A 977 7.86 -11.47 -7.31
N PRO A 978 8.97 -12.00 -7.85
CA PRO A 978 9.59 -11.53 -9.10
C PRO A 978 8.89 -12.11 -10.33
N PHE A 979 7.84 -11.45 -10.83
CA PHE A 979 6.98 -12.05 -11.84
C PHE A 979 6.96 -11.38 -13.22
N GLN A 980 7.97 -10.66 -13.62
CA GLN A 980 8.01 -10.11 -14.99
C GLN A 980 9.42 -10.09 -15.55
N PHE A 981 9.87 -11.22 -15.98
CA PHE A 981 11.02 -11.29 -16.86
C PHE A 981 10.49 -11.30 -18.31
N PHE A 982 10.92 -10.38 -19.15
CA PHE A 982 10.73 -10.45 -20.61
C PHE A 982 9.50 -9.72 -21.22
N GLN A 983 9.50 -8.41 -21.33
CA GLN A 983 8.70 -7.68 -22.31
C GLN A 983 9.57 -7.14 -23.45
N GLY A 984 9.32 -7.58 -24.67
CA GLY A 984 9.98 -7.04 -25.85
C GLY A 984 9.46 -5.64 -26.23
N ASP A 985 10.36 -4.78 -26.66
CA ASP A 985 10.00 -3.51 -27.30
C ASP A 985 9.20 -3.77 -28.59
N LYS A 986 8.09 -3.04 -28.79
CA LYS A 986 7.39 -3.04 -30.07
C LYS A 986 8.29 -2.41 -31.13
N PRO A 987 8.55 -3.04 -32.28
CA PRO A 987 9.16 -2.35 -33.39
C PRO A 987 8.25 -1.22 -33.86
N LYS A 988 8.80 -0.03 -34.04
CA LYS A 988 8.14 1.05 -34.76
C LYS A 988 7.89 0.57 -36.18
N GLY A 989 6.62 0.36 -36.53
CA GLY A 989 6.20 -0.06 -37.83
C GLY A 989 6.57 0.96 -38.88
N ASP A 990 7.41 0.54 -39.77
CA ASP A 990 7.67 1.21 -41.05
C ASP A 990 6.46 0.99 -41.96
N LYS A 991 5.90 2.05 -42.50
CA LYS A 991 4.77 2.02 -43.43
C LYS A 991 5.30 1.60 -44.80
N GLY A 992 5.23 0.33 -45.09
CA GLY A 992 5.46 -0.20 -46.45
C GLY A 992 4.19 -0.88 -46.95
N ASN A 993 3.61 -0.27 -48.01
CA ASN A 993 2.58 -0.85 -48.84
C ASN A 993 2.99 -2.21 -49.38
N GLU A 994 2.18 -3.23 -49.18
CA GLU A 994 2.12 -4.28 -50.22
C GLU A 994 0.79 -5.07 -50.21
N LYS A 995 0.46 -5.42 -51.44
CA LYS A 995 -0.78 -5.94 -52.00
C LYS A 995 -1.21 -7.32 -51.49
N LYS A 996 -2.52 -7.52 -51.41
CA LYS A 996 -3.17 -8.83 -51.38
C LYS A 996 -2.77 -9.70 -52.60
N PRO A 997 -2.72 -11.03 -52.42
CA PRO A 997 -3.37 -11.93 -53.38
C PRO A 997 -4.34 -12.94 -52.75
N ALA A 998 -5.15 -13.44 -53.59
CA ALA A 998 -6.41 -14.13 -53.48
C ALA A 998 -6.39 -15.54 -52.85
N GLU A 999 -7.60 -15.92 -52.47
CA GLU A 999 -8.05 -17.25 -52.05
C GLU A 999 -7.53 -18.46 -52.90
N THR A 1000 -7.27 -19.53 -52.21
CA THR A 1000 -7.66 -20.87 -52.72
C THR A 1000 -8.01 -21.84 -51.58
N ARG A 1001 -9.23 -22.32 -51.58
CA ARG A 1001 -9.72 -23.51 -50.85
C ARG A 1001 -8.91 -24.74 -51.21
N LYS A 1002 -8.63 -25.60 -50.24
CA LYS A 1002 -8.98 -27.04 -50.35
C LYS A 1002 -8.78 -27.74 -48.98
N SER A 1003 -9.80 -28.47 -48.66
CA SER A 1003 -10.03 -29.52 -47.70
C SER A 1003 -8.91 -30.58 -47.63
N PHE A 1004 -8.53 -30.94 -46.40
CA PHE A 1004 -8.66 -32.31 -45.85
C PHE A 1004 -8.50 -32.23 -44.33
#